data_e001d10afe044afc65431c7333af4f35
#
_entry.id   e001d10afe044afc65431c7333af4f35
#
_cell.length_a   1.000
_cell.length_b   1.000
_cell.length_c   1.000
_cell.angle_alpha   90.00
_cell.angle_beta   90.00
_cell.angle_gamma   90.00
#
_symmetry.space_group_name_H-M   'P 1'
#
loop_
_entity.id
_entity.type
_entity.pdbx_description
1 polymer ?
#
loop_
_entity_poly.entity_id
_entity_poly.type
_entity_poly.pdbx_seq_one_letter_code
_entity_poly.pdbx_strand_id
1 'polypeptide(L)'
;MRNPFRIRASQRSVSDEEFVQLFGAGALDLMEKVADPWGGLVFLRSAPGGGKTSFLRLLTPRPLRLTDQLADTDQQVKETRDALRDVGALTSSGPDLLGTMVVFTSEYREMAGFDRANALFRELVNSRIVIATLRAVLDRAGRAYPEDLDKIHFDWAPESGATIPASANGRDLFNWASEIERGFYERMDDLGVTPPVKGGHARLDGLKWFAHVRIRDPKGPVEVKRVLLLDELQTLAPGQRTSLIEFVTAAREQCGVWIAERLEALTHRDLLSEGALKDRDYEGIIQLERRWSGSKAKVFGRFVESIANLRAAKADGFENRNFFTLIEEHDGLTAWSERFDEASAKIERLIGDANGNGNRYDNWLDEGRGRSGSALDRALHWRTTQILVARDQRRAQSSFDFDALASQELEKRGSSATERAAEHFLRTEVEAPIYFGKEVLSAVSSSNVDQYLEVAGELFEEILAKIRFRREQPMPLSPERQDSLIRKVAASRWEGLVRRLPRGYEARRLLEAIGEYCRQQTFRENAPYAPGVTGIAITMQDRALLIDSPDDDVRHLIPLRDVLTSLVAHNLLVPKLDHQNNGKSLVVFYLNRLLCVQFGLPLGYGGWRAKSLKELMHWQEKGAKAETLVKEATLV
;
A
#
# COMPACT_ATOMS: atom_id res chain seq x y z
N MET A 1 -15.89 3.45 25.05
CA MET A 1 -14.61 3.04 24.42
C MET A 1 -14.66 3.38 22.93
N ARG A 2 -13.71 4.16 22.44
CA ARG A 2 -13.52 4.44 21.01
C ARG A 2 -12.63 3.35 20.43
N ASN A 3 -12.90 2.86 19.21
CA ASN A 3 -12.03 1.89 18.55
C ASN A 3 -10.72 2.57 18.08
N PRO A 4 -9.56 2.25 18.65
CA PRO A 4 -8.30 2.92 18.33
C PRO A 4 -7.81 2.64 16.89
N PHE A 5 -8.26 1.55 16.27
CA PHE A 5 -7.89 1.21 14.89
C PHE A 5 -8.52 2.17 13.86
N ARG A 6 -9.61 2.85 14.22
CA ARG A 6 -10.26 3.85 13.36
C ARG A 6 -9.62 5.25 13.45
N ILE A 7 -8.65 5.43 14.34
CA ILE A 7 -7.89 6.68 14.46
C ILE A 7 -6.82 6.70 13.36
N ARG A 8 -6.87 7.69 12.49
CA ARG A 8 -5.79 7.92 11.51
C ARG A 8 -4.71 8.78 12.16
N ALA A 9 -3.51 8.24 12.32
CA ALA A 9 -2.37 8.95 12.93
C ALA A 9 -2.00 10.27 12.22
N SER A 10 -2.32 10.39 10.91
CA SER A 10 -2.12 11.61 10.13
C SER A 10 -3.20 12.69 10.34
N GLN A 11 -4.29 12.40 11.06
CA GLN A 11 -5.35 13.39 11.30
C GLN A 11 -4.86 14.51 12.22
N ARG A 12 -5.26 15.76 11.92
CA ARG A 12 -4.94 16.94 12.73
C ARG A 12 -5.49 16.88 14.17
N SER A 13 -6.52 16.05 14.41
CA SER A 13 -7.12 15.85 15.73
C SER A 13 -6.30 14.94 16.66
N VAL A 14 -5.29 14.25 16.15
CA VAL A 14 -4.40 13.39 16.93
C VAL A 14 -3.23 14.25 17.43
N SER A 15 -3.04 14.33 18.76
CA SER A 15 -1.92 15.04 19.35
C SER A 15 -0.58 14.42 18.91
N ASP A 16 0.51 15.20 18.97
CA ASP A 16 1.82 14.66 18.62
C ASP A 16 2.31 13.61 19.62
N GLU A 17 1.87 13.66 20.88
CA GLU A 17 2.15 12.64 21.89
C GLU A 17 1.46 11.32 21.55
N GLU A 18 0.15 11.38 21.27
CA GLU A 18 -0.61 10.20 20.82
C GLU A 18 -0.06 9.64 19.50
N PHE A 19 0.32 10.52 18.58
CA PHE A 19 0.94 10.14 17.30
C PHE A 19 2.23 9.35 17.49
N VAL A 20 3.17 9.84 18.31
CA VAL A 20 4.46 9.19 18.59
C VAL A 20 4.24 7.82 19.24
N GLN A 21 3.29 7.69 20.16
CA GLN A 21 2.94 6.44 20.80
C GLN A 21 2.22 5.43 19.89
N LEU A 22 1.63 5.87 18.77
CA LEU A 22 0.98 5.01 17.78
C LEU A 22 1.87 4.69 16.58
N PHE A 23 3.08 5.28 16.51
CA PHE A 23 3.99 5.08 15.40
C PHE A 23 4.80 3.79 15.57
N GLY A 24 4.83 2.95 14.54
CA GLY A 24 5.63 1.73 14.54
C GLY A 24 7.04 1.97 14.02
N ALA A 25 8.07 1.65 14.81
CA ALA A 25 9.48 1.84 14.48
C ALA A 25 9.89 1.18 13.15
N GLY A 26 9.30 0.04 12.80
CA GLY A 26 9.60 -0.69 11.56
C GLY A 26 9.35 0.09 10.25
N ALA A 27 8.66 1.25 10.31
CA ALA A 27 8.57 2.13 9.15
C ALA A 27 9.92 2.77 8.79
N LEU A 28 10.84 2.92 9.73
CA LEU A 28 12.17 3.52 9.51
C LEU A 28 13.11 2.60 8.70
N ASP A 29 12.81 1.30 8.61
CA ASP A 29 13.52 0.36 7.70
C ASP A 29 13.43 0.80 6.23
N LEU A 30 12.49 1.69 5.89
CA LEU A 30 12.38 2.28 4.56
C LEU A 30 13.63 3.10 4.18
N MET A 31 14.34 3.65 5.16
CA MET A 31 15.52 4.49 4.94
C MET A 31 16.81 3.69 4.67
N GLU A 32 16.84 2.39 4.95
CA GLU A 32 18.04 1.54 4.78
C GLU A 32 18.70 1.61 3.39
N LYS A 33 17.93 1.94 2.34
CA LYS A 33 18.44 1.97 0.96
C LYS A 33 18.65 3.38 0.42
N VAL A 34 18.46 4.39 1.24
CA VAL A 34 18.70 5.79 0.87
C VAL A 34 20.12 6.12 1.30
N ALA A 35 21.01 6.38 0.33
CA ALA A 35 22.43 6.60 0.61
C ALA A 35 22.66 7.86 1.46
N ASP A 36 21.98 8.95 1.10
CA ASP A 36 21.99 10.21 1.86
C ASP A 36 20.57 10.73 2.07
N PRO A 37 19.88 10.29 3.14
CA PRO A 37 18.50 10.70 3.39
C PRO A 37 18.35 12.17 3.77
N TRP A 38 19.44 12.84 4.15
CA TRP A 38 19.42 14.20 4.69
C TRP A 38 20.05 15.24 3.76
N GLY A 39 20.75 14.84 2.70
CA GLY A 39 21.37 15.74 1.73
C GLY A 39 20.85 15.61 0.31
N GLY A 40 20.07 14.57 0.01
CA GLY A 40 19.61 14.27 -1.33
C GLY A 40 18.10 14.42 -1.55
N LEU A 41 17.67 14.20 -2.80
CA LEU A 41 16.27 14.19 -3.20
C LEU A 41 15.69 12.77 -3.10
N VAL A 42 14.65 12.61 -2.28
CA VAL A 42 13.99 11.32 -2.05
C VAL A 42 12.50 11.41 -2.40
N PHE A 43 12.02 10.47 -3.20
CA PHE A 43 10.59 10.30 -3.47
C PHE A 43 9.99 9.21 -2.60
N LEU A 44 8.92 9.54 -1.87
CA LEU A 44 8.12 8.62 -1.07
C LEU A 44 6.75 8.45 -1.73
N ARG A 45 6.53 7.31 -2.38
CA ARG A 45 5.35 7.02 -3.19
C ARG A 45 4.54 5.87 -2.62
N SER A 46 3.24 6.00 -2.61
CA SER A 46 2.33 4.89 -2.32
C SER A 46 0.92 5.16 -2.84
N ALA A 47 0.12 4.11 -2.92
CA ALA A 47 -1.33 4.24 -3.00
C ALA A 47 -1.88 5.01 -1.78
N PRO A 48 -3.14 5.48 -1.83
CA PRO A 48 -3.80 6.08 -0.67
C PRO A 48 -3.70 5.16 0.57
N GLY A 49 -3.40 5.76 1.74
CA GLY A 49 -3.33 5.01 3.01
C GLY A 49 -2.02 4.27 3.28
N GLY A 50 -0.97 4.44 2.47
CA GLY A 50 0.33 3.78 2.69
C GLY A 50 1.15 4.31 3.89
N GLY A 51 0.77 5.43 4.50
CA GLY A 51 1.46 5.98 5.69
C GLY A 51 2.48 7.10 5.42
N LYS A 52 2.58 7.62 4.19
CA LYS A 52 3.53 8.69 3.82
C LYS A 52 3.54 9.88 4.74
N THR A 53 2.38 10.51 4.94
CA THR A 53 2.22 11.69 5.82
C THR A 53 2.66 11.40 7.25
N SER A 54 2.35 10.21 7.79
CA SER A 54 2.79 9.81 9.12
C SER A 54 4.32 9.66 9.19
N PHE A 55 4.93 9.10 8.14
CA PHE A 55 6.37 9.00 8.05
C PHE A 55 7.04 10.39 8.02
N LEU A 56 6.57 11.30 7.17
CA LEU A 56 7.10 12.68 7.12
C LEU A 56 6.85 13.43 8.43
N ARG A 57 5.67 13.28 9.05
CA ARG A 57 5.35 13.92 10.34
C ARG A 57 6.32 13.52 11.45
N LEU A 58 6.75 12.25 11.49
CA LEU A 58 7.74 11.80 12.47
C LEU A 58 9.07 12.57 12.40
N LEU A 59 9.48 12.97 11.19
CA LEU A 59 10.72 13.69 10.94
C LEU A 59 10.63 15.21 11.26
N THR A 60 9.47 15.69 11.70
CA THR A 60 9.32 17.09 12.14
C THR A 60 9.77 17.28 13.59
N PRO A 61 10.23 18.49 14.00
CA PRO A 61 10.93 18.70 15.27
C PRO A 61 10.12 18.34 16.52
N ARG A 62 8.80 18.57 16.54
CA ARG A 62 7.99 18.29 17.73
C ARG A 62 7.83 16.79 17.98
N PRO A 63 7.45 15.93 17.00
CA PRO A 63 7.49 14.49 17.16
C PRO A 63 8.88 13.94 17.50
N LEU A 64 9.96 14.43 16.88
CA LEU A 64 11.33 14.01 17.22
C LEU A 64 11.66 14.30 18.70
N ARG A 65 11.35 15.51 19.19
CA ARG A 65 11.57 15.86 20.58
C ARG A 65 10.72 15.03 21.54
N LEU A 66 9.44 14.81 21.22
CA LEU A 66 8.55 13.98 22.03
C LEU A 66 9.00 12.51 22.06
N THR A 67 9.48 11.97 20.94
CA THR A 67 10.05 10.62 20.88
C THR A 67 11.25 10.49 21.83
N ASP A 68 12.14 11.48 21.84
CA ASP A 68 13.29 11.46 22.75
C ASP A 68 12.87 11.55 24.24
N GLN A 69 11.87 12.39 24.55
CA GLN A 69 11.37 12.59 25.91
C GLN A 69 10.56 11.40 26.47
N LEU A 70 9.71 10.79 25.65
CA LEU A 70 8.82 9.72 26.09
C LEU A 70 9.49 8.34 26.10
N ALA A 71 10.60 8.19 25.40
CA ALA A 71 11.28 6.89 25.24
C ALA A 71 11.79 6.27 26.54
N ASP A 72 11.98 7.05 27.61
CA ASP A 72 12.43 6.53 28.90
C ASP A 72 11.28 5.93 29.72
N THR A 73 10.03 6.24 29.37
CA THR A 73 8.82 5.75 30.04
C THR A 73 7.99 4.79 29.19
N ASP A 74 8.24 4.75 27.87
CA ASP A 74 7.48 3.94 26.92
C ASP A 74 8.44 3.09 26.06
N GLN A 75 8.40 1.77 26.24
CA GLN A 75 9.29 0.84 25.53
C GLN A 75 9.12 0.89 24.00
N GLN A 76 7.93 1.13 23.51
CA GLN A 76 7.65 1.21 22.08
C GLN A 76 8.22 2.49 21.46
N VAL A 77 8.09 3.61 22.19
CA VAL A 77 8.70 4.89 21.80
C VAL A 77 10.22 4.78 21.84
N LYS A 78 10.78 3.99 22.77
CA LYS A 78 12.22 3.70 22.82
C LYS A 78 12.72 3.02 21.55
N GLU A 79 12.00 2.03 21.03
CA GLU A 79 12.36 1.39 19.75
C GLU A 79 12.37 2.41 18.59
N THR A 80 11.39 3.30 18.56
CA THR A 80 11.35 4.39 17.56
C THR A 80 12.51 5.37 17.74
N ARG A 81 12.85 5.74 18.99
CA ARG A 81 14.02 6.59 19.28
C ARG A 81 15.31 5.94 18.80
N ASP A 82 15.53 4.67 19.11
CA ASP A 82 16.74 3.97 18.75
C ASP A 82 16.87 3.87 17.22
N ALA A 83 15.81 3.56 16.51
CA ALA A 83 15.79 3.57 15.05
C ALA A 83 16.03 4.98 14.44
N LEU A 84 15.51 6.05 15.07
CA LEU A 84 15.81 7.43 14.65
C LEU A 84 17.26 7.83 14.90
N ARG A 85 17.91 7.27 15.94
CA ARG A 85 19.35 7.44 16.18
C ARG A 85 20.20 6.72 15.13
N ASP A 86 19.81 5.51 14.77
CA ASP A 86 20.51 4.72 13.74
C ASP A 86 20.52 5.44 12.38
N VAL A 87 19.43 6.12 12.02
CA VAL A 87 19.35 6.92 10.78
C VAL A 87 19.89 8.36 10.96
N GLY A 88 20.36 8.73 12.14
CA GLY A 88 20.96 10.01 12.43
C GLY A 88 20.01 11.21 12.45
N ALA A 89 18.72 10.99 12.71
CA ALA A 89 17.74 12.07 12.96
C ALA A 89 17.74 12.55 14.42
N LEU A 90 18.14 11.64 15.33
CA LEU A 90 18.38 11.92 16.75
C LEU A 90 19.84 11.61 17.11
N THR A 91 20.36 12.31 18.12
CA THR A 91 21.65 12.04 18.75
C THR A 91 21.47 11.87 20.27
N SER A 92 22.55 11.65 21.00
CA SER A 92 22.52 11.64 22.47
C SER A 92 22.17 13.01 23.07
N SER A 93 22.34 14.10 22.32
CA SER A 93 22.00 15.47 22.73
C SER A 93 20.60 15.92 22.30
N GLY A 94 19.82 15.05 21.65
CA GLY A 94 18.47 15.31 21.15
C GLY A 94 18.35 15.39 19.64
N PRO A 95 17.29 16.05 19.10
CA PRO A 95 17.04 16.16 17.68
C PRO A 95 18.16 16.86 16.90
N ASP A 96 18.75 16.17 15.92
CA ASP A 96 19.79 16.64 14.99
C ASP A 96 19.23 16.89 13.58
N LEU A 97 17.91 17.01 13.46
CA LEU A 97 17.20 17.24 12.23
C LEU A 97 16.18 18.37 12.37
N LEU A 98 16.19 19.30 11.44
CA LEU A 98 15.14 20.30 11.23
C LEU A 98 14.29 19.89 10.04
N GLY A 99 13.30 19.03 10.27
CA GLY A 99 12.31 18.62 9.27
C GLY A 99 11.24 19.70 9.11
N THR A 100 11.22 20.36 7.97
CA THR A 100 10.27 21.42 7.65
C THR A 100 9.23 20.90 6.68
N MET A 101 7.97 20.77 7.13
CA MET A 101 6.91 20.13 6.37
C MET A 101 5.98 21.15 5.71
N VAL A 102 5.87 21.07 4.37
CA VAL A 102 4.93 21.82 3.55
C VAL A 102 3.92 20.87 2.97
N VAL A 103 2.64 21.07 3.26
CA VAL A 103 1.52 20.25 2.76
C VAL A 103 0.79 21.03 1.67
N PHE A 104 0.73 20.48 0.47
CA PHE A 104 -0.02 21.06 -0.63
C PHE A 104 -1.51 20.72 -0.53
N THR A 105 -2.36 21.68 -0.90
CA THR A 105 -3.82 21.54 -0.92
C THR A 105 -4.36 21.74 -2.33
N SER A 106 -5.64 21.43 -2.55
CA SER A 106 -6.29 21.61 -3.86
C SER A 106 -6.36 23.07 -4.32
N GLU A 107 -6.30 24.03 -3.38
CA GLU A 107 -6.31 25.47 -3.66
C GLU A 107 -5.18 25.87 -4.63
N TYR A 108 -4.02 25.22 -4.55
CA TYR A 108 -2.92 25.49 -5.49
C TYR A 108 -3.27 25.16 -6.95
N ARG A 109 -4.14 24.17 -7.18
CA ARG A 109 -4.57 23.78 -8.53
C ARG A 109 -5.41 24.85 -9.21
N GLU A 110 -6.19 25.62 -8.44
CA GLU A 110 -7.06 26.67 -8.94
C GLU A 110 -6.27 27.78 -9.62
N MET A 111 -5.01 28.00 -9.21
CA MET A 111 -4.10 28.96 -9.84
C MET A 111 -3.67 28.61 -11.27
N ALA A 112 -3.76 27.35 -11.67
CA ALA A 112 -3.19 26.88 -12.94
C ALA A 112 -3.83 27.52 -14.19
N GLY A 113 -5.01 28.14 -14.03
CA GLY A 113 -5.73 28.83 -15.10
C GLY A 113 -5.44 30.33 -15.25
N PHE A 114 -4.62 30.94 -14.35
CA PHE A 114 -4.37 32.37 -14.38
C PHE A 114 -3.14 32.76 -15.23
N ASP A 115 -3.17 33.95 -15.85
CA ASP A 115 -1.99 34.57 -16.44
C ASP A 115 -0.88 34.68 -15.35
N ARG A 116 0.35 34.25 -15.69
CA ARG A 116 1.50 34.17 -14.77
C ARG A 116 1.31 33.19 -13.60
N ALA A 117 0.48 32.20 -13.74
CA ALA A 117 0.24 31.14 -12.75
C ALA A 117 1.52 30.59 -12.12
N ASN A 118 2.57 30.38 -12.90
CA ASN A 118 3.85 29.85 -12.40
C ASN A 118 4.59 30.83 -11.47
N ALA A 119 4.53 32.15 -11.69
CA ALA A 119 5.18 33.13 -10.81
C ALA A 119 4.45 33.20 -9.46
N LEU A 120 3.11 33.29 -9.48
CA LEU A 120 2.28 33.29 -8.27
C LEU A 120 2.46 32.00 -7.46
N PHE A 121 2.50 30.86 -8.15
CA PHE A 121 2.74 29.56 -7.51
C PHE A 121 4.09 29.53 -6.78
N ARG A 122 5.16 30.04 -7.39
CA ARG A 122 6.49 30.09 -6.75
C ARG A 122 6.52 31.02 -5.55
N GLU A 123 5.88 32.20 -5.62
CA GLU A 123 5.77 33.11 -4.46
C GLU A 123 5.04 32.45 -3.30
N LEU A 124 3.93 31.76 -3.58
CA LEU A 124 3.18 31.05 -2.55
C LEU A 124 3.99 29.89 -1.95
N VAL A 125 4.73 29.14 -2.76
CA VAL A 125 5.61 28.07 -2.26
C VAL A 125 6.72 28.64 -1.38
N ASN A 126 7.33 29.78 -1.78
CA ASN A 126 8.33 30.47 -0.96
C ASN A 126 7.75 30.88 0.41
N SER A 127 6.57 31.51 0.45
CA SER A 127 5.91 31.89 1.70
C SER A 127 5.61 30.69 2.58
N ARG A 128 5.13 29.58 2.01
CA ARG A 128 4.85 28.35 2.74
C ARG A 128 6.09 27.68 3.32
N ILE A 129 7.21 27.67 2.58
CA ILE A 129 8.50 27.17 3.10
C ILE A 129 8.94 28.02 4.30
N VAL A 130 8.85 29.35 4.19
CA VAL A 130 9.20 30.27 5.30
C VAL A 130 8.32 30.00 6.53
N ILE A 131 6.99 30.00 6.39
CA ILE A 131 6.06 29.76 7.50
C ILE A 131 6.31 28.37 8.14
N ALA A 132 6.50 27.34 7.32
CA ALA A 132 6.79 25.99 7.83
C ALA A 132 8.12 25.96 8.61
N THR A 133 9.13 26.70 8.15
CA THR A 133 10.42 26.81 8.85
C THR A 133 10.27 27.53 10.18
N LEU A 134 9.50 28.63 10.24
CA LEU A 134 9.23 29.33 11.51
C LEU A 134 8.60 28.40 12.55
N ARG A 135 7.61 27.60 12.15
CA ARG A 135 6.98 26.59 13.02
C ARG A 135 7.99 25.54 13.48
N ALA A 136 8.75 24.98 12.53
CA ALA A 136 9.73 23.94 12.82
C ALA A 136 10.81 24.42 13.83
N VAL A 137 11.29 25.66 13.70
CA VAL A 137 12.28 26.26 14.63
C VAL A 137 11.69 26.46 16.03
N LEU A 138 10.46 26.98 16.13
CA LEU A 138 9.77 27.13 17.42
C LEU A 138 9.45 25.77 18.06
N ASP A 139 8.96 24.80 17.30
CA ASP A 139 8.70 23.45 17.80
C ASP A 139 9.97 22.76 18.32
N ARG A 140 11.11 22.95 17.62
CA ARG A 140 12.42 22.49 18.07
C ARG A 140 12.83 23.12 19.38
N ALA A 141 12.64 24.44 19.51
CA ALA A 141 12.95 25.19 20.73
C ALA A 141 11.97 24.93 21.89
N GLY A 142 10.84 24.23 21.63
CA GLY A 142 9.76 24.00 22.60
C GLY A 142 8.98 25.29 22.91
N ARG A 143 8.78 26.12 21.90
CA ARG A 143 8.10 27.44 21.99
C ARG A 143 6.74 27.40 21.27
N ALA A 144 5.88 28.35 21.66
CA ALA A 144 4.55 28.48 21.10
C ALA A 144 4.57 29.25 19.76
N TYR A 145 3.79 28.74 18.78
CA TYR A 145 3.54 29.41 17.51
C TYR A 145 2.08 29.89 17.48
N PRO A 146 1.79 31.14 17.11
CA PRO A 146 2.72 32.20 16.59
C PRO A 146 3.26 33.17 17.65
N GLU A 147 3.05 32.92 18.94
CA GLU A 147 3.30 33.85 20.05
C GLU A 147 4.78 34.20 20.19
N ASP A 148 5.66 33.22 20.03
CA ASP A 148 7.09 33.34 20.29
C ASP A 148 7.94 33.69 19.04
N LEU A 149 7.31 34.13 17.93
CA LEU A 149 7.99 34.44 16.67
C LEU A 149 9.12 35.48 16.81
N ASP A 150 8.96 36.45 17.73
CA ASP A 150 9.96 37.51 17.96
C ASP A 150 11.26 36.99 18.61
N LYS A 151 11.26 35.75 19.12
CA LYS A 151 12.41 35.13 19.81
C LYS A 151 13.35 34.37 18.88
N ILE A 152 13.04 34.28 17.59
CA ILE A 152 13.85 33.59 16.58
C ILE A 152 14.33 34.60 15.52
N HIS A 153 15.57 34.44 15.08
CA HIS A 153 16.20 35.34 14.12
C HIS A 153 16.80 34.59 12.95
N PHE A 154 16.74 35.20 11.78
CA PHE A 154 17.15 34.64 10.51
C PHE A 154 18.06 35.64 9.77
N ASP A 155 19.26 35.18 9.39
CA ASP A 155 20.20 35.96 8.58
C ASP A 155 20.50 35.18 7.29
N TRP A 156 20.22 35.81 6.16
CA TRP A 156 20.47 35.24 4.84
C TRP A 156 21.09 36.29 3.92
N ALA A 157 21.99 35.87 3.06
CA ALA A 157 22.57 36.72 2.02
C ALA A 157 21.84 36.45 0.69
N PRO A 158 20.81 37.25 0.33
CA PRO A 158 20.04 37.03 -0.87
C PRO A 158 20.85 37.36 -2.13
N GLU A 159 20.56 36.63 -3.20
CA GLU A 159 20.98 37.04 -4.54
C GLU A 159 20.14 38.21 -5.03
N SER A 160 20.64 38.93 -6.04
CA SER A 160 19.92 40.05 -6.65
C SER A 160 18.55 39.62 -7.16
N GLY A 161 17.51 40.31 -6.70
CA GLY A 161 16.11 40.02 -7.09
C GLY A 161 15.37 39.04 -6.20
N ALA A 162 15.97 38.54 -5.10
CA ALA A 162 15.27 37.73 -4.12
C ALA A 162 14.20 38.54 -3.37
N THR A 163 13.05 37.93 -3.09
CA THR A 163 11.92 38.58 -2.42
C THR A 163 11.90 38.34 -0.91
N ILE A 164 12.57 37.29 -0.41
CA ILE A 164 12.62 36.92 0.99
C ILE A 164 13.58 37.90 1.72
N PRO A 165 13.18 38.50 2.87
CA PRO A 165 14.01 39.42 3.61
C PRO A 165 15.39 38.85 4.02
N ALA A 166 16.46 39.64 3.90
CA ALA A 166 17.84 39.22 4.13
C ALA A 166 18.14 38.95 5.61
N SER A 167 17.70 39.87 6.51
CA SER A 167 17.84 39.72 7.95
C SER A 167 16.53 40.15 8.61
N ALA A 168 15.95 39.26 9.41
CA ALA A 168 14.64 39.50 10.00
C ALA A 168 14.45 38.64 11.26
N ASN A 169 13.61 39.07 12.17
CA ASN A 169 13.07 38.17 13.17
C ASN A 169 11.91 37.32 12.60
N GLY A 170 11.48 36.32 13.34
CA GLY A 170 10.42 35.43 12.86
C GLY A 170 9.09 36.16 12.63
N ARG A 171 8.77 37.22 13.37
CA ARG A 171 7.55 38.01 13.20
C ARG A 171 7.56 38.77 11.88
N ASP A 172 8.69 39.36 11.51
CA ASP A 172 8.82 40.07 10.24
C ASP A 172 8.68 39.15 9.05
N LEU A 173 9.31 37.96 9.11
CA LEU A 173 9.15 36.91 8.08
C LEU A 173 7.71 36.38 8.00
N PHE A 174 7.06 36.24 9.14
CA PHE A 174 5.65 35.83 9.18
C PHE A 174 4.73 36.86 8.51
N ASN A 175 4.95 38.16 8.81
CA ASN A 175 4.19 39.25 8.21
C ASN A 175 4.40 39.30 6.69
N TRP A 176 5.68 39.24 6.25
CA TRP A 176 6.01 39.16 4.82
C TRP A 176 5.30 38.00 4.11
N ALA A 177 5.37 36.79 4.69
CA ALA A 177 4.73 35.61 4.10
C ALA A 177 3.18 35.72 4.08
N SER A 178 2.61 36.30 5.15
CA SER A 178 1.16 36.53 5.27
C SER A 178 0.63 37.56 4.27
N GLU A 179 1.44 38.57 3.93
CA GLU A 179 1.10 39.55 2.89
C GLU A 179 1.07 38.89 1.51
N ILE A 180 2.02 38.00 1.20
CA ILE A 180 2.01 37.23 -0.04
C ILE A 180 0.76 36.35 -0.13
N GLU A 181 0.44 35.62 0.94
CA GLU A 181 -0.75 34.77 0.96
C GLU A 181 -2.05 35.58 0.83
N ARG A 182 -2.14 36.72 1.52
CA ARG A 182 -3.30 37.62 1.39
C ARG A 182 -3.46 38.12 -0.04
N GLY A 183 -2.39 38.63 -0.63
CA GLY A 183 -2.39 39.11 -2.02
C GLY A 183 -2.70 37.99 -3.02
N PHE A 184 -2.40 36.73 -2.67
CA PHE A 184 -2.80 35.57 -3.45
C PHE A 184 -4.32 35.35 -3.39
N TYR A 185 -4.94 35.32 -2.21
CA TYR A 185 -6.38 35.10 -2.04
C TYR A 185 -7.21 36.27 -2.60
N GLU A 186 -6.76 37.51 -2.42
CA GLU A 186 -7.39 38.70 -3.01
C GLU A 186 -7.47 38.60 -4.53
N ARG A 187 -6.45 38.01 -5.17
CA ARG A 187 -6.46 37.80 -6.63
C ARG A 187 -7.33 36.64 -7.08
N MET A 188 -7.49 35.61 -6.25
CA MET A 188 -8.42 34.52 -6.56
C MET A 188 -9.88 34.98 -6.50
N ASP A 189 -10.18 35.93 -5.60
CA ASP A 189 -11.52 36.52 -5.45
C ASP A 189 -11.80 37.61 -6.50
N ASP A 190 -10.77 38.12 -7.18
CA ASP A 190 -10.91 39.21 -8.14
C ASP A 190 -11.26 38.70 -9.54
N LEU A 191 -12.41 39.11 -10.06
CA LEU A 191 -12.95 38.77 -11.38
C LEU A 191 -12.17 39.42 -12.57
N GLY A 192 -10.90 39.69 -12.42
CA GLY A 192 -10.01 40.09 -13.52
C GLY A 192 -9.69 41.58 -13.62
N VAL A 193 -9.87 42.37 -12.55
CA VAL A 193 -9.65 43.83 -12.56
C VAL A 193 -8.33 44.26 -11.89
N THR A 194 -7.60 43.35 -11.21
CA THR A 194 -6.41 43.70 -10.43
C THR A 194 -5.18 43.97 -11.31
N PRO A 195 -4.40 45.05 -11.05
CA PRO A 195 -3.19 45.34 -11.80
C PRO A 195 -2.13 44.26 -11.64
N PRO A 196 -1.26 44.04 -12.65
CA PRO A 196 -0.25 43.02 -12.61
C PRO A 196 0.72 43.24 -11.45
N VAL A 197 1.08 42.14 -10.76
CA VAL A 197 2.08 42.15 -9.68
C VAL A 197 3.38 42.78 -10.15
N LYS A 198 3.89 43.75 -9.41
CA LYS A 198 5.26 44.22 -9.58
C LYS A 198 6.21 43.08 -9.17
N GLY A 199 6.95 42.53 -10.13
CA GLY A 199 7.91 41.47 -9.87
C GLY A 199 7.62 40.16 -10.61
N GLY A 200 7.38 40.19 -11.91
CA GLY A 200 7.00 39.03 -12.73
C GLY A 200 8.04 37.92 -12.94
N HIS A 201 9.05 37.80 -12.07
CA HIS A 201 10.11 36.79 -12.14
C HIS A 201 10.35 36.13 -10.77
N ALA A 202 9.29 35.81 -10.05
CA ALA A 202 9.45 35.08 -8.80
C ALA A 202 10.24 33.78 -9.02
N ARG A 203 11.41 33.69 -8.39
CA ARG A 203 12.21 32.48 -8.32
C ARG A 203 11.72 31.64 -7.15
N LEU A 204 11.96 30.33 -7.18
CA LEU A 204 11.72 29.49 -6.02
C LEU A 204 12.90 29.60 -5.05
N ASP A 205 13.11 30.82 -4.52
CA ASP A 205 14.21 31.12 -3.60
C ASP A 205 14.04 30.49 -2.20
N GLY A 206 12.84 30.05 -1.86
CA GLY A 206 12.52 29.45 -0.57
C GLY A 206 13.36 28.22 -0.24
N LEU A 207 13.66 27.35 -1.23
CA LEU A 207 14.53 26.19 -1.01
C LEU A 207 15.97 26.64 -0.71
N LYS A 208 16.49 27.56 -1.51
CA LYS A 208 17.84 28.11 -1.31
C LYS A 208 17.96 28.86 0.02
N TRP A 209 16.95 29.66 0.34
CA TRP A 209 16.86 30.32 1.64
C TRP A 209 16.87 29.29 2.77
N PHE A 210 16.03 28.26 2.71
CA PHE A 210 15.96 27.20 3.72
C PHE A 210 17.31 26.48 3.90
N ALA A 211 18.03 26.21 2.82
CA ALA A 211 19.34 25.56 2.86
C ALA A 211 20.41 26.41 3.55
N HIS A 212 20.45 27.72 3.30
CA HIS A 212 21.60 28.59 3.65
C HIS A 212 21.33 29.63 4.74
N VAL A 213 20.05 29.89 5.12
CA VAL A 213 19.73 30.86 6.17
C VAL A 213 20.37 30.47 7.51
N ARG A 214 21.05 31.41 8.16
CA ARG A 214 21.51 31.21 9.53
C ARG A 214 20.37 31.46 10.49
N ILE A 215 20.10 30.48 11.33
CA ILE A 215 18.97 30.47 12.26
C ILE A 215 19.50 30.56 13.67
N ARG A 216 18.93 31.47 14.49
CA ARG A 216 19.17 31.55 15.92
C ARG A 216 17.85 31.43 16.66
N ASP A 217 17.80 30.52 17.60
CA ASP A 217 16.72 30.38 18.56
C ASP A 217 17.18 30.87 19.96
N PRO A 218 16.33 30.90 20.99
CA PRO A 218 16.71 31.31 22.33
C PRO A 218 17.83 30.50 22.98
N LYS A 219 18.17 29.33 22.44
CA LYS A 219 19.26 28.47 22.92
C LYS A 219 20.59 28.74 22.19
N GLY A 220 20.55 29.50 21.10
CA GLY A 220 21.73 29.85 20.31
C GLY A 220 21.59 29.53 18.81
N PRO A 221 22.71 29.38 18.09
CA PRO A 221 22.70 28.99 16.68
C PRO A 221 22.08 27.60 16.48
N VAL A 222 21.27 27.44 15.41
CA VAL A 222 20.65 26.17 15.03
C VAL A 222 21.50 25.51 13.94
N GLU A 223 22.42 24.64 14.38
CA GLU A 223 23.35 23.92 13.52
C GLU A 223 22.97 22.44 13.49
N VAL A 224 21.97 22.08 12.67
CA VAL A 224 21.44 20.73 12.50
C VAL A 224 21.21 20.44 11.03
N LYS A 225 21.12 19.16 10.67
CA LYS A 225 20.70 18.74 9.33
C LYS A 225 19.34 19.32 8.97
N ARG A 226 19.16 19.71 7.73
CA ARG A 226 17.91 20.31 7.24
C ARG A 226 17.28 19.44 6.19
N VAL A 227 15.98 19.21 6.32
CA VAL A 227 15.20 18.48 5.31
C VAL A 227 13.88 19.18 5.06
N LEU A 228 13.60 19.45 3.79
CA LEU A 228 12.31 19.97 3.35
C LEU A 228 11.40 18.78 3.00
N LEU A 229 10.25 18.71 3.65
CA LEU A 229 9.29 17.62 3.53
C LEU A 229 8.07 18.14 2.77
N LEU A 230 7.96 17.79 1.48
CA LEU A 230 6.87 18.22 0.59
C LEU A 230 5.81 17.10 0.52
N ASP A 231 4.63 17.33 1.08
CA ASP A 231 3.57 16.32 1.14
C ASP A 231 2.36 16.67 0.26
N GLU A 232 1.63 15.64 -0.17
CA GLU A 232 0.40 15.73 -0.97
C GLU A 232 0.60 16.35 -2.37
N LEU A 233 1.74 16.12 -3.05
CA LEU A 233 2.03 16.71 -4.37
C LEU A 233 0.99 16.37 -5.46
N GLN A 234 0.25 15.29 -5.32
CA GLN A 234 -0.84 14.94 -6.25
C GLN A 234 -2.01 15.95 -6.24
N THR A 235 -2.06 16.86 -5.27
CA THR A 235 -3.07 17.93 -5.24
C THR A 235 -2.76 19.07 -6.23
N LEU A 236 -1.52 19.18 -6.66
CA LEU A 236 -1.08 20.17 -7.65
C LEU A 236 -1.60 19.84 -9.05
N ALA A 237 -1.73 20.85 -9.90
CA ALA A 237 -1.92 20.63 -11.32
C ALA A 237 -0.66 19.98 -11.94
N PRO A 238 -0.79 19.13 -12.98
CA PRO A 238 0.35 18.42 -13.57
C PRO A 238 1.54 19.32 -13.93
N GLY A 239 1.30 20.50 -14.53
CA GLY A 239 2.35 21.46 -14.87
C GLY A 239 3.04 22.08 -13.65
N GLN A 240 2.30 22.36 -12.57
CA GLN A 240 2.84 22.86 -11.31
C GLN A 240 3.73 21.80 -10.65
N ARG A 241 3.26 20.56 -10.61
CA ARG A 241 4.01 19.42 -10.06
C ARG A 241 5.33 19.23 -10.83
N THR A 242 5.26 19.16 -12.16
CA THR A 242 6.46 19.00 -13.00
C THR A 242 7.44 20.14 -12.78
N SER A 243 6.99 21.40 -12.84
CA SER A 243 7.84 22.57 -12.60
C SER A 243 8.50 22.58 -11.22
N LEU A 244 7.80 22.15 -10.17
CA LEU A 244 8.37 22.06 -8.82
C LEU A 244 9.45 20.97 -8.73
N ILE A 245 9.20 19.80 -9.29
CA ILE A 245 10.16 18.68 -9.29
C ILE A 245 11.41 19.07 -10.10
N GLU A 246 11.25 19.61 -11.32
CA GLU A 246 12.38 20.08 -12.13
C GLU A 246 13.21 21.13 -11.41
N PHE A 247 12.56 22.06 -10.72
CA PHE A 247 13.24 23.10 -9.96
C PHE A 247 14.04 22.51 -8.79
N VAL A 248 13.43 21.63 -7.99
CA VAL A 248 14.11 20.99 -6.85
C VAL A 248 15.29 20.15 -7.34
N THR A 249 15.12 19.42 -8.44
CA THR A 249 16.18 18.62 -9.06
C THR A 249 17.33 19.48 -9.59
N ALA A 250 17.04 20.64 -10.17
CA ALA A 250 18.06 21.54 -10.71
C ALA A 250 18.81 22.31 -9.62
N ALA A 251 18.17 22.59 -8.50
CA ALA A 251 18.73 23.42 -7.42
C ALA A 251 19.94 22.78 -6.74
N ARG A 252 19.96 21.44 -6.60
CA ARG A 252 21.04 20.65 -5.95
C ARG A 252 21.59 21.31 -4.67
N GLU A 253 20.67 21.80 -3.83
CA GLU A 253 21.03 22.51 -2.62
C GLU A 253 21.61 21.55 -1.56
N GLN A 254 22.37 22.08 -0.63
CA GLN A 254 22.97 21.31 0.48
C GLN A 254 21.96 21.03 1.60
N CYS A 255 20.76 20.61 1.25
CA CYS A 255 19.75 20.14 2.20
C CYS A 255 18.94 19.03 1.56
N GLY A 256 18.45 18.10 2.37
CA GLY A 256 17.58 17.03 1.89
C GLY A 256 16.21 17.57 1.47
N VAL A 257 15.63 16.95 0.44
CA VAL A 257 14.25 17.19 0.03
C VAL A 257 13.52 15.85 -0.11
N TRP A 258 12.45 15.68 0.65
CA TRP A 258 11.58 14.52 0.56
C TRP A 258 10.26 14.90 -0.07
N ILE A 259 9.89 14.24 -1.16
CA ILE A 259 8.65 14.45 -1.88
C ILE A 259 7.73 13.26 -1.66
N ALA A 260 6.62 13.48 -0.95
CA ALA A 260 5.59 12.47 -0.78
C ALA A 260 4.42 12.72 -1.74
N GLU A 261 4.11 11.71 -2.53
CA GLU A 261 3.04 11.77 -3.52
C GLU A 261 2.30 10.45 -3.63
N ARG A 262 1.02 10.50 -4.01
CA ARG A 262 0.24 9.30 -4.31
C ARG A 262 0.57 8.81 -5.71
N LEU A 263 0.42 7.50 -5.92
CA LEU A 263 0.60 6.89 -7.24
C LEU A 263 -0.33 7.48 -8.32
N GLU A 264 -1.45 8.08 -7.90
CA GLU A 264 -2.39 8.79 -8.78
C GLU A 264 -1.77 10.00 -9.51
N ALA A 265 -0.70 10.58 -8.98
CA ALA A 265 0.03 11.68 -9.62
C ALA A 265 0.97 11.22 -10.73
N LEU A 266 1.23 9.91 -10.82
CA LEU A 266 2.15 9.32 -11.77
C LEU A 266 1.47 9.05 -13.11
N THR A 267 2.24 9.15 -14.18
CA THR A 267 1.75 8.82 -15.52
C THR A 267 1.63 7.31 -15.72
N HIS A 268 0.91 6.88 -16.75
CA HIS A 268 0.87 5.48 -17.14
C HIS A 268 2.27 4.90 -17.40
N ARG A 269 3.19 5.73 -17.94
CA ARG A 269 4.58 5.34 -18.17
C ARG A 269 5.30 5.05 -16.84
N ASP A 270 5.14 5.90 -15.84
CA ASP A 270 5.77 5.70 -14.52
C ASP A 270 5.25 4.46 -13.79
N LEU A 271 3.97 4.14 -13.95
CA LEU A 271 3.33 3.03 -13.23
C LEU A 271 3.49 1.67 -13.93
N LEU A 272 3.54 1.66 -15.26
CA LEU A 272 3.53 0.45 -16.07
C LEU A 272 4.90 0.11 -16.69
N SER A 273 5.97 0.89 -16.41
CA SER A 273 7.33 0.56 -16.82
C SER A 273 8.31 0.51 -15.63
N GLU A 274 9.36 -0.30 -15.77
CA GLU A 274 10.50 -0.25 -14.86
C GLU A 274 11.51 0.80 -15.34
N GLY A 275 11.98 1.65 -14.43
CA GLY A 275 13.12 2.54 -14.69
C GLY A 275 12.83 3.76 -15.55
N ALA A 276 11.58 4.22 -15.64
CA ALA A 276 11.25 5.51 -16.30
C ALA A 276 11.89 6.71 -15.59
N LEU A 277 12.18 6.59 -14.30
CA LEU A 277 12.96 7.54 -13.54
C LEU A 277 14.40 7.01 -13.45
N LYS A 278 15.30 7.59 -14.24
CA LYS A 278 16.72 7.24 -14.18
C LYS A 278 17.26 7.65 -12.80
N ASP A 279 17.82 6.69 -12.07
CA ASP A 279 18.38 6.83 -10.71
C ASP A 279 19.52 7.87 -10.57
N ARG A 280 19.84 8.64 -11.60
CA ARG A 280 20.96 9.59 -11.60
C ARG A 280 20.67 10.92 -10.90
N ASP A 281 19.38 11.28 -10.81
CA ASP A 281 19.00 12.60 -10.29
C ASP A 281 18.37 12.53 -8.88
N TYR A 282 18.22 11.32 -8.32
CA TYR A 282 17.57 11.09 -7.04
C TYR A 282 18.39 10.15 -6.15
N GLU A 283 18.46 10.44 -4.85
CA GLU A 283 19.06 9.54 -3.86
C GLU A 283 18.22 8.29 -3.60
N GLY A 284 16.92 8.37 -3.85
CA GLY A 284 16.06 7.20 -3.74
C GLY A 284 14.60 7.43 -4.14
N ILE A 285 14.01 6.36 -4.67
CA ILE A 285 12.56 6.28 -4.90
C ILE A 285 12.02 5.14 -4.03
N ILE A 286 11.27 5.49 -3.00
CA ILE A 286 10.64 4.55 -2.08
C ILE A 286 9.19 4.38 -2.47
N GLN A 287 8.84 3.27 -3.11
CA GLN A 287 7.45 2.87 -3.30
C GLN A 287 7.07 1.88 -2.21
N LEU A 288 6.20 2.27 -1.28
CA LEU A 288 5.93 1.52 -0.05
C LEU A 288 5.44 0.10 -0.33
N GLU A 289 4.48 -0.08 -1.23
CA GLU A 289 3.92 -1.40 -1.53
C GLU A 289 4.96 -2.36 -2.13
N ARG A 290 5.87 -1.84 -2.98
CA ARG A 290 6.97 -2.65 -3.56
C ARG A 290 8.04 -2.96 -2.52
N ARG A 291 8.37 -1.98 -1.66
CA ARG A 291 9.39 -2.16 -0.61
C ARG A 291 9.03 -3.28 0.35
N TRP A 292 7.74 -3.43 0.66
CA TRP A 292 7.22 -4.45 1.58
C TRP A 292 6.71 -5.72 0.89
N SER A 293 6.96 -5.89 -0.40
CA SER A 293 6.57 -7.10 -1.12
C SER A 293 7.70 -8.15 -1.19
N GLY A 294 7.39 -9.35 -1.65
CA GLY A 294 8.36 -10.42 -1.85
C GLY A 294 9.05 -10.86 -0.56
N SER A 295 10.38 -10.83 -0.53
CA SER A 295 11.18 -11.24 0.63
C SER A 295 10.97 -10.37 1.88
N LYS A 296 10.53 -9.12 1.72
CA LYS A 296 10.23 -8.17 2.82
C LYS A 296 8.80 -8.26 3.35
N ALA A 297 7.95 -9.16 2.83
CA ALA A 297 6.57 -9.34 3.33
C ALA A 297 6.53 -9.71 4.83
N LYS A 298 7.49 -10.48 5.33
CA LYS A 298 7.62 -10.79 6.76
C LYS A 298 7.97 -9.55 7.61
N VAL A 299 8.74 -8.61 7.04
CA VAL A 299 9.05 -7.33 7.71
C VAL A 299 7.80 -6.48 7.83
N PHE A 300 7.02 -6.38 6.76
CA PHE A 300 5.71 -5.72 6.79
C PHE A 300 4.77 -6.37 7.82
N GLY A 301 4.71 -7.70 7.87
CA GLY A 301 3.90 -8.42 8.86
C GLY A 301 4.25 -8.02 10.30
N ARG A 302 5.52 -8.01 10.67
CA ARG A 302 5.98 -7.56 12.00
C ARG A 302 5.66 -6.09 12.28
N PHE A 303 5.82 -5.23 11.28
CA PHE A 303 5.50 -3.81 11.37
C PHE A 303 4.01 -3.58 11.67
N VAL A 304 3.09 -4.19 10.92
CA VAL A 304 1.65 -4.03 11.17
C VAL A 304 1.18 -4.72 12.44
N GLU A 305 1.85 -5.79 12.86
CA GLU A 305 1.64 -6.42 14.16
C GLU A 305 1.96 -5.48 15.31
N SER A 306 3.11 -4.80 15.26
CA SER A 306 3.48 -3.78 16.24
C SER A 306 2.41 -2.68 16.32
N ILE A 307 1.97 -2.15 15.16
CA ILE A 307 0.90 -1.15 15.11
C ILE A 307 -0.41 -1.68 15.73
N ALA A 308 -0.77 -2.93 15.47
CA ALA A 308 -2.00 -3.51 16.01
C ALA A 308 -1.95 -3.61 17.55
N ASN A 309 -0.82 -4.05 18.11
CA ASN A 309 -0.62 -4.13 19.54
C ASN A 309 -0.66 -2.76 20.21
N LEU A 310 0.05 -1.76 19.62
CA LEU A 310 0.02 -0.38 20.11
C LEU A 310 -1.40 0.20 20.16
N ARG A 311 -2.19 -0.04 19.11
CA ARG A 311 -3.56 0.44 19.03
C ARG A 311 -4.48 -0.29 20.01
N ALA A 312 -4.38 -1.60 20.10
CA ALA A 312 -5.19 -2.37 21.06
C ALA A 312 -4.93 -1.92 22.50
N ALA A 313 -3.67 -1.71 22.88
CA ALA A 313 -3.28 -1.23 24.20
C ALA A 313 -3.85 0.15 24.59
N LYS A 314 -4.30 0.96 23.62
CA LYS A 314 -4.99 2.24 23.88
C LYS A 314 -6.47 2.10 24.22
N ALA A 315 -7.03 0.90 24.11
CA ALA A 315 -8.41 0.66 24.51
C ALA A 315 -8.48 0.27 26.00
N ASP A 316 -9.44 0.87 26.72
CA ASP A 316 -9.64 0.59 28.14
C ASP A 316 -9.85 -0.91 28.37
N GLY A 317 -9.05 -1.49 29.28
CA GLY A 317 -9.07 -2.90 29.61
C GLY A 317 -8.20 -3.80 28.71
N PHE A 318 -7.39 -3.20 27.81
CA PHE A 318 -6.47 -3.91 26.93
C PHE A 318 -5.00 -3.50 27.11
N GLU A 319 -4.67 -2.68 28.09
CA GLU A 319 -3.36 -2.02 28.27
C GLU A 319 -2.16 -3.00 28.28
N ASN A 320 -2.39 -4.23 28.73
CA ASN A 320 -1.37 -5.29 28.81
C ASN A 320 -1.67 -6.50 27.93
N ARG A 321 -2.53 -6.36 26.92
CA ARG A 321 -2.93 -7.47 26.05
C ARG A 321 -2.34 -7.32 24.66
N ASN A 322 -1.81 -8.42 24.14
CA ASN A 322 -1.44 -8.53 22.74
C ASN A 322 -2.72 -8.70 21.90
N PHE A 323 -2.88 -7.91 20.83
CA PHE A 323 -4.03 -8.01 19.91
C PHE A 323 -4.22 -9.43 19.36
N PHE A 324 -3.13 -10.13 19.06
CA PHE A 324 -3.19 -11.46 18.46
C PHE A 324 -3.59 -12.56 19.43
N THR A 325 -3.57 -12.33 20.73
CA THR A 325 -4.20 -13.26 21.70
C THR A 325 -5.73 -13.26 21.61
N LEU A 326 -6.29 -12.26 20.92
CA LEU A 326 -7.72 -12.11 20.67
C LEU A 326 -8.13 -12.61 19.26
N ILE A 327 -7.18 -13.14 18.51
CA ILE A 327 -7.37 -13.70 17.17
C ILE A 327 -7.01 -15.18 17.23
N GLU A 328 -8.01 -16.05 17.12
CA GLU A 328 -7.79 -17.48 17.13
C GLU A 328 -7.13 -17.94 15.83
N GLU A 329 -6.04 -18.69 15.92
CA GLU A 329 -5.26 -19.17 14.77
C GLU A 329 -5.58 -20.62 14.42
N HIS A 330 -6.09 -21.38 15.39
CA HIS A 330 -6.44 -22.78 15.19
C HIS A 330 -7.95 -22.92 15.00
N ASP A 331 -8.32 -23.42 13.85
CA ASP A 331 -9.67 -23.86 13.64
C ASP A 331 -9.91 -25.15 14.44
N GLY A 332 -10.77 -25.07 15.42
CA GLY A 332 -11.32 -26.26 16.05
C GLY A 332 -12.15 -27.04 15.03
N LEU A 333 -11.48 -27.67 14.05
CA LEU A 333 -12.07 -28.36 12.89
C LEU A 333 -13.04 -29.50 13.25
N THR A 334 -13.25 -29.76 14.52
CA THR A 334 -14.27 -30.70 15.02
C THR A 334 -15.67 -30.38 14.49
N ALA A 335 -16.01 -29.10 14.31
CA ALA A 335 -17.29 -28.68 13.76
C ALA A 335 -17.49 -29.06 12.28
N TRP A 336 -16.41 -29.27 11.52
CA TRP A 336 -16.43 -29.66 10.10
C TRP A 336 -16.01 -31.09 9.84
N SER A 337 -15.67 -31.87 10.88
CA SER A 337 -15.19 -33.26 10.72
C SER A 337 -16.11 -34.12 9.87
N GLU A 338 -17.42 -34.09 10.14
CA GLU A 338 -18.41 -34.85 9.37
C GLU A 338 -18.42 -34.43 7.90
N ARG A 339 -18.39 -33.12 7.61
CA ARG A 339 -18.37 -32.60 6.24
C ARG A 339 -17.08 -32.96 5.49
N PHE A 340 -15.93 -32.99 6.17
CA PHE A 340 -14.67 -33.45 5.59
C PHE A 340 -14.68 -34.94 5.31
N ASP A 341 -15.30 -35.76 6.17
CA ASP A 341 -15.46 -37.20 5.94
C ASP A 341 -16.44 -37.47 4.80
N GLU A 342 -17.54 -36.73 4.68
CA GLU A 342 -18.46 -36.77 3.52
C GLU A 342 -17.74 -36.38 2.22
N ALA A 343 -16.94 -35.30 2.24
CA ALA A 343 -16.15 -34.90 1.08
C ALA A 343 -15.13 -35.98 0.70
N SER A 344 -14.46 -36.61 1.67
CA SER A 344 -13.54 -37.73 1.43
C SER A 344 -14.21 -38.87 0.74
N ALA A 345 -15.37 -39.33 1.24
CA ALA A 345 -16.14 -40.45 0.65
C ALA A 345 -16.65 -40.12 -0.77
N LYS A 346 -17.04 -38.86 -1.03
CA LYS A 346 -17.44 -38.41 -2.36
C LYS A 346 -16.26 -38.43 -3.34
N ILE A 347 -15.09 -37.92 -2.93
CA ILE A 347 -13.89 -37.85 -3.74
C ILE A 347 -13.36 -39.25 -4.03
N GLU A 348 -13.32 -40.15 -3.05
CA GLU A 348 -12.93 -41.54 -3.24
C GLU A 348 -13.78 -42.21 -4.33
N ARG A 349 -15.11 -42.03 -4.30
CA ARG A 349 -16.01 -42.51 -5.35
C ARG A 349 -15.68 -41.95 -6.73
N LEU A 350 -15.46 -40.63 -6.82
CA LEU A 350 -15.09 -40.00 -8.09
C LEU A 350 -13.77 -40.52 -8.67
N ILE A 351 -12.79 -40.83 -7.83
CA ILE A 351 -11.53 -41.45 -8.27
C ILE A 351 -11.78 -42.88 -8.71
N GLY A 352 -12.63 -43.65 -7.99
CA GLY A 352 -13.04 -45.00 -8.38
C GLY A 352 -13.74 -45.01 -9.72
N ASP A 353 -14.67 -44.08 -9.96
CA ASP A 353 -15.37 -43.94 -11.25
C ASP A 353 -14.39 -43.58 -12.38
N ALA A 354 -13.42 -42.73 -12.10
CA ALA A 354 -12.36 -42.36 -13.04
C ALA A 354 -11.41 -43.52 -13.37
N ASN A 355 -11.27 -44.50 -12.47
CA ASN A 355 -10.50 -45.71 -12.68
C ASN A 355 -11.23 -46.68 -13.62
N GLY A 356 -12.58 -46.66 -13.65
CA GLY A 356 -13.42 -47.53 -14.48
C GLY A 356 -13.18 -49.00 -14.20
N ASN A 357 -13.11 -49.83 -15.26
CA ASN A 357 -12.76 -51.25 -15.16
C ASN A 357 -11.25 -51.52 -15.17
N GLY A 358 -10.44 -50.46 -15.13
CA GLY A 358 -8.97 -50.54 -15.09
C GLY A 358 -8.44 -50.62 -13.66
N ASN A 359 -7.13 -50.83 -13.54
CA ASN A 359 -6.41 -50.87 -12.27
C ASN A 359 -5.44 -49.68 -12.12
N ARG A 360 -5.61 -48.66 -12.97
CA ARG A 360 -4.65 -47.53 -13.09
C ARG A 360 -4.43 -46.79 -11.79
N TYR A 361 -5.49 -46.61 -10.98
CA TYR A 361 -5.46 -45.84 -9.74
C TYR A 361 -5.68 -46.70 -8.48
N ASP A 362 -5.66 -48.03 -8.57
CA ASP A 362 -5.91 -48.96 -7.44
C ASP A 362 -4.93 -48.68 -6.27
N ASN A 363 -3.64 -48.56 -6.56
CA ASN A 363 -2.63 -48.27 -5.55
C ASN A 363 -2.90 -46.95 -4.82
N TRP A 364 -3.42 -45.93 -5.52
CA TRP A 364 -3.75 -44.64 -4.95
C TRP A 364 -4.99 -44.68 -4.07
N LEU A 365 -5.97 -45.49 -4.47
CA LEU A 365 -7.17 -45.74 -3.68
C LEU A 365 -6.82 -46.51 -2.40
N ASP A 366 -5.97 -47.52 -2.48
CA ASP A 366 -5.55 -48.33 -1.31
C ASP A 366 -4.70 -47.50 -0.35
N GLU A 367 -3.80 -46.68 -0.86
CA GLU A 367 -3.01 -45.74 -0.02
C GLU A 367 -3.93 -44.75 0.69
N GLY A 368 -4.90 -44.15 0.02
CA GLY A 368 -5.87 -43.24 0.60
C GLY A 368 -6.73 -43.88 1.69
N ARG A 369 -7.18 -45.12 1.49
CA ARG A 369 -7.95 -45.90 2.48
C ARG A 369 -7.13 -46.23 3.71
N GLY A 370 -5.84 -46.50 3.54
CA GLY A 370 -4.91 -46.82 4.63
C GLY A 370 -4.45 -45.60 5.45
N ARG A 371 -4.78 -44.38 5.01
CA ARG A 371 -4.27 -43.16 5.66
C ARG A 371 -4.98 -42.86 6.97
N SER A 372 -4.18 -42.72 8.02
CA SER A 372 -4.62 -42.26 9.36
C SER A 372 -4.45 -40.73 9.49
N GLY A 373 -5.16 -40.12 10.44
CA GLY A 373 -5.05 -38.68 10.74
C GLY A 373 -6.42 -38.05 11.01
N SER A 374 -6.44 -36.70 11.13
CA SER A 374 -7.69 -35.96 11.30
C SER A 374 -8.60 -36.06 10.07
N ALA A 375 -9.88 -35.73 10.19
CA ALA A 375 -10.80 -35.69 9.06
C ALA A 375 -10.30 -34.77 7.94
N LEU A 376 -9.70 -33.63 8.30
CA LEU A 376 -9.06 -32.72 7.34
C LEU A 376 -7.87 -33.38 6.64
N ASP A 377 -6.97 -34.06 7.37
CA ASP A 377 -5.79 -34.71 6.76
C ASP A 377 -6.21 -35.76 5.74
N ARG A 378 -7.24 -36.55 6.05
CA ARG A 378 -7.79 -37.54 5.12
C ARG A 378 -8.41 -36.88 3.90
N ALA A 379 -9.26 -35.86 4.10
CA ALA A 379 -9.90 -35.14 3.01
C ALA A 379 -8.88 -34.41 2.11
N LEU A 380 -7.83 -33.84 2.71
CA LEU A 380 -6.75 -33.17 2.00
C LEU A 380 -5.98 -34.16 1.11
N HIS A 381 -5.66 -35.35 1.64
CA HIS A 381 -5.04 -36.41 0.85
C HIS A 381 -5.92 -36.81 -0.36
N TRP A 382 -7.20 -37.08 -0.13
CA TRP A 382 -8.13 -37.45 -1.20
C TRP A 382 -8.27 -36.34 -2.26
N ARG A 383 -8.37 -35.06 -1.84
CA ARG A 383 -8.48 -33.96 -2.80
C ARG A 383 -7.19 -33.76 -3.59
N THR A 384 -6.04 -33.91 -2.94
CA THR A 384 -4.73 -33.86 -3.63
C THR A 384 -4.63 -34.97 -4.66
N THR A 385 -5.00 -36.20 -4.30
CA THR A 385 -5.05 -37.37 -5.22
C THR A 385 -5.99 -37.12 -6.39
N GLN A 386 -7.18 -36.58 -6.17
CA GLN A 386 -8.11 -36.24 -7.24
C GLN A 386 -7.53 -35.24 -8.25
N ILE A 387 -6.87 -34.19 -7.77
CA ILE A 387 -6.19 -33.20 -8.64
C ILE A 387 -5.11 -33.89 -9.47
N LEU A 388 -4.38 -34.83 -8.89
CA LEU A 388 -3.33 -35.58 -9.59
C LEU A 388 -3.90 -36.56 -10.61
N VAL A 389 -5.02 -37.23 -10.31
CA VAL A 389 -5.77 -38.07 -11.27
C VAL A 389 -6.22 -37.23 -12.47
N ALA A 390 -6.83 -36.07 -12.24
CA ALA A 390 -7.26 -35.18 -13.33
C ALA A 390 -6.09 -34.71 -14.21
N ARG A 391 -4.93 -34.45 -13.62
CA ARG A 391 -3.69 -34.08 -14.36
C ARG A 391 -3.18 -35.28 -15.19
N ASP A 392 -3.19 -36.48 -14.61
CA ASP A 392 -2.74 -37.70 -15.27
C ASP A 392 -3.63 -38.06 -16.46
N GLN A 393 -4.96 -38.00 -16.29
CA GLN A 393 -5.92 -38.23 -17.39
C GLN A 393 -5.69 -37.23 -18.54
N ARG A 394 -5.45 -35.95 -18.25
CA ARG A 394 -5.15 -34.98 -19.31
C ARG A 394 -3.83 -35.27 -20.02
N ARG A 395 -2.81 -35.73 -19.28
CA ARG A 395 -1.54 -36.15 -19.86
C ARG A 395 -1.74 -37.37 -20.77
N ALA A 396 -2.46 -38.38 -20.31
CA ALA A 396 -2.74 -39.57 -21.08
C ALA A 396 -3.48 -39.26 -22.39
N GLN A 397 -4.44 -38.32 -22.38
CA GLN A 397 -5.12 -37.83 -23.58
C GLN A 397 -4.20 -37.16 -24.59
N SER A 398 -3.12 -36.48 -24.10
CA SER A 398 -2.21 -35.73 -24.96
C SER A 398 -0.99 -36.52 -25.47
N SER A 399 -0.59 -37.62 -24.80
CA SER A 399 0.67 -38.32 -25.03
C SER A 399 0.55 -39.80 -25.42
N PHE A 400 -0.65 -40.39 -25.48
CA PHE A 400 -0.87 -41.84 -25.63
C PHE A 400 -0.13 -42.71 -24.59
N ASP A 401 0.18 -42.15 -23.43
CA ASP A 401 0.88 -42.78 -22.33
C ASP A 401 -0.14 -43.54 -21.45
N PHE A 402 -0.07 -44.87 -21.44
CA PHE A 402 -1.05 -45.72 -20.76
C PHE A 402 -0.66 -46.09 -19.32
N ASP A 403 0.58 -45.78 -18.88
CA ASP A 403 1.04 -46.12 -17.54
C ASP A 403 0.76 -45.01 -16.56
N ALA A 404 0.18 -45.36 -15.39
CA ALA A 404 0.03 -44.43 -14.27
C ALA A 404 1.41 -44.05 -13.69
N LEU A 405 1.53 -42.82 -13.20
CA LEU A 405 2.71 -42.42 -12.46
C LEU A 405 2.88 -43.27 -11.20
N ALA A 406 4.11 -43.70 -10.91
CA ALA A 406 4.39 -44.41 -9.67
C ALA A 406 4.12 -43.49 -8.44
N SER A 407 3.67 -44.08 -7.30
CA SER A 407 3.36 -43.34 -6.06
C SER A 407 4.48 -42.41 -5.59
N GLN A 408 5.75 -42.83 -5.75
CA GLN A 408 6.91 -41.99 -5.43
C GLN A 408 7.06 -40.75 -6.34
N GLU A 409 6.61 -40.83 -7.57
CA GLU A 409 6.63 -39.71 -8.50
C GLU A 409 5.47 -38.76 -8.24
N LEU A 410 4.37 -39.30 -7.67
CA LEU A 410 3.24 -38.55 -7.16
C LEU A 410 3.59 -37.67 -5.97
N GLU A 411 4.27 -38.23 -4.97
CA GLU A 411 4.78 -37.47 -3.82
C GLU A 411 5.70 -36.33 -4.24
N LYS A 412 6.58 -36.57 -5.22
CA LYS A 412 7.42 -35.51 -5.80
C LYS A 412 6.62 -34.43 -6.56
N ARG A 413 5.45 -34.78 -7.12
CA ARG A 413 4.54 -33.86 -7.84
C ARG A 413 3.45 -33.28 -6.96
N GLY A 414 3.15 -33.91 -5.82
CA GLY A 414 2.37 -33.37 -4.71
C GLY A 414 3.14 -32.26 -4.01
N SER A 415 3.43 -31.17 -4.74
CA SER A 415 4.11 -30.01 -4.16
C SER A 415 3.21 -29.35 -3.11
N SER A 416 3.81 -28.64 -2.16
CA SER A 416 3.11 -27.81 -1.18
C SER A 416 2.11 -26.83 -1.82
N ALA A 417 2.26 -26.55 -3.10
CA ALA A 417 1.32 -25.75 -3.88
C ALA A 417 0.04 -26.52 -4.25
N THR A 418 0.15 -27.82 -4.56
CA THR A 418 -1.01 -28.69 -4.84
C THR A 418 -1.83 -28.93 -3.58
N GLU A 419 -1.17 -29.19 -2.45
CA GLU A 419 -1.83 -29.37 -1.14
C GLU A 419 -2.58 -28.10 -0.73
N ARG A 420 -1.97 -26.93 -0.86
CA ARG A 420 -2.65 -25.65 -0.58
C ARG A 420 -3.84 -25.38 -1.51
N ALA A 421 -3.76 -25.80 -2.78
CA ALA A 421 -4.91 -25.73 -3.68
C ALA A 421 -6.02 -26.69 -3.25
N ALA A 422 -5.66 -27.92 -2.88
CA ALA A 422 -6.60 -28.93 -2.38
C ALA A 422 -7.29 -28.46 -1.09
N GLU A 423 -6.55 -27.88 -0.15
CA GLU A 423 -7.11 -27.31 1.07
C GLU A 423 -8.08 -26.16 0.77
N HIS A 424 -7.72 -25.25 -0.12
CA HIS A 424 -8.59 -24.15 -0.51
C HIS A 424 -9.90 -24.64 -1.14
N PHE A 425 -9.84 -25.68 -1.98
CA PHE A 425 -11.00 -26.32 -2.59
C PHE A 425 -11.90 -26.97 -1.54
N LEU A 426 -11.32 -27.77 -0.65
CA LEU A 426 -12.07 -28.44 0.42
C LEU A 426 -12.79 -27.44 1.32
N ARG A 427 -12.06 -26.43 1.81
CA ARG A 427 -12.64 -25.40 2.68
C ARG A 427 -13.78 -24.64 1.99
N THR A 428 -13.65 -24.39 0.67
CA THR A 428 -14.72 -23.76 -0.12
C THR A 428 -15.93 -24.70 -0.25
N GLU A 429 -15.72 -25.99 -0.51
CA GLU A 429 -16.78 -26.97 -0.71
C GLU A 429 -17.58 -27.23 0.57
N VAL A 430 -16.89 -27.36 1.72
CA VAL A 430 -17.55 -27.64 3.00
C VAL A 430 -17.95 -26.37 3.76
N GLU A 431 -17.75 -25.19 3.17
CA GLU A 431 -18.02 -23.89 3.76
C GLU A 431 -17.25 -23.64 5.09
N ALA A 432 -16.05 -24.20 5.20
CA ALA A 432 -15.15 -23.95 6.32
C ALA A 432 -14.46 -22.60 6.19
N PRO A 433 -14.02 -21.96 7.30
CA PRO A 433 -13.35 -20.68 7.27
C PRO A 433 -12.03 -20.77 6.48
N ILE A 434 -11.76 -19.75 5.64
CA ILE A 434 -10.59 -19.66 4.77
C ILE A 434 -9.68 -18.49 5.22
N TYR A 435 -10.28 -17.35 5.55
CA TYR A 435 -9.56 -16.11 5.80
C TYR A 435 -9.56 -15.78 7.29
N PHE A 436 -8.59 -16.31 8.02
CA PHE A 436 -8.43 -16.09 9.48
C PHE A 436 -6.97 -16.20 9.90
N GLY A 437 -6.67 -15.74 11.10
CA GLY A 437 -5.35 -15.80 11.71
C GLY A 437 -4.42 -14.64 11.32
N LYS A 438 -3.32 -14.54 12.02
CA LYS A 438 -2.35 -13.45 11.96
C LYS A 438 -1.74 -13.26 10.57
N GLU A 439 -1.33 -14.35 9.93
CA GLU A 439 -0.70 -14.30 8.60
C GLU A 439 -1.68 -13.82 7.53
N VAL A 440 -2.92 -14.28 7.59
CA VAL A 440 -3.98 -13.84 6.68
C VAL A 440 -4.28 -12.36 6.88
N LEU A 441 -4.36 -11.88 8.12
CA LEU A 441 -4.61 -10.48 8.42
C LEU A 441 -3.53 -9.56 7.83
N SER A 442 -2.26 -9.95 7.93
CA SER A 442 -1.16 -9.26 7.26
C SER A 442 -1.26 -9.35 5.73
N ALA A 443 -1.56 -10.53 5.20
CA ALA A 443 -1.64 -10.77 3.77
C ALA A 443 -2.76 -9.95 3.10
N VAL A 444 -3.99 -9.94 3.64
CA VAL A 444 -5.14 -9.22 3.04
C VAL A 444 -4.93 -7.72 2.94
N SER A 445 -3.99 -7.16 3.68
CA SER A 445 -3.65 -5.74 3.63
C SER A 445 -2.92 -5.32 2.33
N SER A 446 -2.39 -6.27 1.56
CA SER A 446 -1.64 -5.99 0.31
C SER A 446 -0.56 -4.92 0.48
N SER A 447 0.20 -4.98 1.59
CA SER A 447 1.25 -4.03 1.96
C SER A 447 0.76 -2.57 2.15
N ASN A 448 -0.51 -2.38 2.46
CA ASN A 448 -1.11 -1.07 2.72
C ASN A 448 -1.61 -0.98 4.18
N VAL A 449 -1.09 0.00 4.93
CA VAL A 449 -1.36 0.13 6.37
C VAL A 449 -2.83 0.49 6.65
N ASP A 450 -3.43 1.37 5.85
CA ASP A 450 -4.85 1.76 6.03
C ASP A 450 -5.78 0.57 5.79
N GLN A 451 -5.47 -0.25 4.78
CA GLN A 451 -6.20 -1.49 4.51
C GLN A 451 -6.08 -2.50 5.66
N TYR A 452 -4.87 -2.62 6.24
CA TYR A 452 -4.67 -3.43 7.44
C TYR A 452 -5.49 -2.93 8.62
N LEU A 453 -5.42 -1.62 8.91
CA LEU A 453 -6.13 -1.00 10.02
C LEU A 453 -7.66 -1.09 9.87
N GLU A 454 -8.17 -1.05 8.65
CA GLU A 454 -9.60 -1.23 8.39
C GLU A 454 -10.07 -2.65 8.76
N VAL A 455 -9.32 -3.68 8.31
CA VAL A 455 -9.66 -5.08 8.62
C VAL A 455 -9.48 -5.35 10.12
N ALA A 456 -8.33 -5.00 10.71
CA ALA A 456 -8.08 -5.17 12.13
C ALA A 456 -9.09 -4.38 12.98
N GLY A 457 -9.49 -3.20 12.53
CA GLY A 457 -10.49 -2.37 13.18
C GLY A 457 -11.88 -3.00 13.20
N GLU A 458 -12.28 -3.70 12.15
CA GLU A 458 -13.57 -4.42 12.13
C GLU A 458 -13.54 -5.62 13.07
N LEU A 459 -12.43 -6.37 13.12
CA LEU A 459 -12.24 -7.46 14.09
C LEU A 459 -12.26 -6.93 15.53
N PHE A 460 -11.55 -5.85 15.80
CA PHE A 460 -11.50 -5.26 17.14
C PHE A 460 -12.84 -4.65 17.59
N GLU A 461 -13.61 -4.09 16.66
CA GLU A 461 -14.98 -3.60 16.96
C GLU A 461 -15.90 -4.71 17.45
N GLU A 462 -15.80 -5.90 16.85
CA GLU A 462 -16.56 -7.07 17.29
C GLU A 462 -16.18 -7.50 18.72
N ILE A 463 -14.88 -7.47 19.05
CA ILE A 463 -14.40 -7.77 20.40
C ILE A 463 -14.95 -6.73 21.38
N LEU A 464 -14.85 -5.44 21.05
CA LEU A 464 -15.38 -4.36 21.87
C LEU A 464 -16.91 -4.47 22.07
N ALA A 465 -17.64 -4.85 21.02
CA ALA A 465 -19.10 -5.01 21.10
C ALA A 465 -19.50 -6.09 22.10
N LYS A 466 -18.80 -7.24 22.12
CA LYS A 466 -19.05 -8.31 23.11
C LYS A 466 -18.84 -7.82 24.54
N ILE A 467 -17.77 -7.07 24.79
CA ILE A 467 -17.48 -6.51 26.11
C ILE A 467 -18.53 -5.49 26.53
N ARG A 468 -18.88 -4.55 25.65
CA ARG A 468 -19.83 -3.46 25.94
C ARG A 468 -21.25 -3.94 26.21
N PHE A 469 -21.74 -4.86 25.37
CA PHE A 469 -23.13 -5.27 25.39
C PHE A 469 -23.38 -6.51 26.26
N ARG A 470 -22.42 -7.44 26.31
CA ARG A 470 -22.56 -8.70 27.06
C ARG A 470 -21.81 -8.72 28.38
N ARG A 471 -20.98 -7.70 28.67
CA ARG A 471 -20.09 -7.64 29.86
C ARG A 471 -19.21 -8.88 30.01
N GLU A 472 -18.88 -9.51 28.89
CA GLU A 472 -18.01 -10.67 28.83
C GLU A 472 -16.54 -10.24 28.95
N GLN A 473 -15.68 -11.13 29.46
CA GLN A 473 -14.24 -10.96 29.34
C GLN A 473 -13.83 -10.97 27.84
N PRO A 474 -12.76 -10.26 27.45
CA PRO A 474 -12.25 -10.34 26.08
C PRO A 474 -11.92 -11.79 25.71
N MET A 475 -12.67 -12.35 24.79
CA MET A 475 -12.46 -13.70 24.26
C MET A 475 -11.94 -13.63 22.83
N PRO A 476 -11.09 -14.57 22.41
CA PRO A 476 -10.64 -14.66 21.03
C PRO A 476 -11.82 -14.76 20.05
N LEU A 477 -11.65 -14.16 18.87
CA LEU A 477 -12.58 -14.34 17.76
C LEU A 477 -12.30 -15.68 17.08
N SER A 478 -13.34 -16.48 16.94
CA SER A 478 -13.23 -17.76 16.21
C SER A 478 -12.89 -17.54 14.73
N PRO A 479 -12.27 -18.52 14.05
CA PRO A 479 -11.95 -18.49 12.64
C PRO A 479 -13.14 -18.12 11.74
N GLU A 480 -14.35 -18.67 12.03
CA GLU A 480 -15.57 -18.37 11.26
C GLU A 480 -15.94 -16.89 11.37
N ARG A 481 -15.83 -16.34 12.57
CA ARG A 481 -16.18 -14.94 12.75
C ARG A 481 -15.17 -14.01 12.10
N GLN A 482 -13.88 -14.36 12.14
CA GLN A 482 -12.83 -13.65 11.43
C GLN A 482 -13.08 -13.67 9.92
N ASP A 483 -13.29 -14.86 9.32
CA ASP A 483 -13.57 -15.03 7.89
C ASP A 483 -14.79 -14.20 7.45
N SER A 484 -15.89 -14.27 8.21
CA SER A 484 -17.10 -13.49 7.96
C SER A 484 -16.84 -11.98 7.96
N LEU A 485 -16.07 -11.47 8.93
CA LEU A 485 -15.77 -10.04 9.04
C LEU A 485 -14.81 -9.57 7.93
N ILE A 486 -13.81 -10.37 7.58
CA ILE A 486 -12.87 -10.06 6.49
C ILE A 486 -13.62 -10.00 5.16
N ARG A 487 -14.54 -10.95 4.89
CA ARG A 487 -15.41 -10.92 3.71
C ARG A 487 -16.33 -9.70 3.69
N LYS A 488 -16.88 -9.31 4.84
CA LYS A 488 -17.69 -8.09 4.99
C LYS A 488 -16.90 -6.84 4.60
N VAL A 489 -15.64 -6.72 5.04
CA VAL A 489 -14.76 -5.59 4.65
C VAL A 489 -14.49 -5.61 3.14
N ALA A 490 -14.19 -6.79 2.58
CA ALA A 490 -13.96 -6.93 1.14
C ALA A 490 -15.19 -6.51 0.32
N ALA A 491 -16.38 -6.96 0.70
CA ALA A 491 -17.65 -6.60 0.06
C ALA A 491 -17.93 -5.09 0.15
N SER A 492 -17.74 -4.48 1.32
CA SER A 492 -17.93 -3.03 1.51
C SER A 492 -17.00 -2.20 0.62
N ARG A 493 -15.74 -2.61 0.50
CA ARG A 493 -14.79 -1.96 -0.42
C ARG A 493 -15.17 -2.14 -1.89
N TRP A 494 -15.66 -3.31 -2.26
CA TRP A 494 -16.15 -3.61 -3.60
C TRP A 494 -17.35 -2.75 -3.98
N GLU A 495 -18.32 -2.58 -3.10
CA GLU A 495 -19.50 -1.73 -3.31
C GLU A 495 -19.11 -0.25 -3.48
N GLY A 496 -18.17 0.24 -2.68
CA GLY A 496 -17.69 1.62 -2.74
C GLY A 496 -16.75 1.94 -3.91
N LEU A 497 -16.32 0.96 -4.70
CA LEU A 497 -15.24 1.09 -5.69
C LEU A 497 -15.57 2.11 -6.79
N VAL A 498 -16.78 2.08 -7.35
CA VAL A 498 -17.19 2.95 -8.46
C VAL A 498 -17.07 4.44 -8.12
N ARG A 499 -17.35 4.81 -6.86
CA ARG A 499 -17.31 6.21 -6.41
C ARG A 499 -15.89 6.72 -6.14
N ARG A 500 -14.92 5.83 -6.03
CA ARG A 500 -13.54 6.14 -5.63
C ARG A 500 -12.58 6.27 -6.81
N LEU A 501 -12.99 5.83 -8.00
CA LEU A 501 -12.10 5.73 -9.15
C LEU A 501 -12.57 6.60 -10.32
N PRO A 502 -11.64 7.24 -11.03
CA PRO A 502 -11.90 7.69 -12.38
C PRO A 502 -12.36 6.50 -13.23
N ARG A 503 -13.36 6.70 -14.11
CA ARG A 503 -13.96 5.61 -14.91
C ARG A 503 -14.41 4.40 -14.07
N GLY A 504 -14.97 4.64 -12.88
CA GLY A 504 -15.23 3.61 -11.87
C GLY A 504 -16.10 2.44 -12.36
N TYR A 505 -17.05 2.68 -13.27
CA TYR A 505 -17.87 1.59 -13.85
C TYR A 505 -17.07 0.67 -14.76
N GLU A 506 -16.18 1.23 -15.59
CA GLU A 506 -15.31 0.45 -16.47
C GLU A 506 -14.26 -0.30 -15.66
N ALA A 507 -13.68 0.34 -14.65
CA ALA A 507 -12.75 -0.26 -13.71
C ALA A 507 -13.39 -1.45 -12.96
N ARG A 508 -14.63 -1.29 -12.47
CA ARG A 508 -15.36 -2.36 -11.80
C ARG A 508 -15.64 -3.53 -12.72
N ARG A 509 -16.11 -3.29 -13.96
CA ARG A 509 -16.36 -4.35 -14.95
C ARG A 509 -15.10 -5.13 -15.29
N LEU A 510 -13.98 -4.44 -15.50
CA LEU A 510 -12.70 -5.10 -15.78
C LEU A 510 -12.25 -5.98 -14.60
N LEU A 511 -12.31 -5.46 -13.36
CA LEU A 511 -11.97 -6.24 -12.16
C LEU A 511 -12.90 -7.42 -11.94
N GLU A 512 -14.20 -7.27 -12.20
CA GLU A 512 -15.19 -8.35 -12.13
C GLU A 512 -14.87 -9.49 -13.10
N ALA A 513 -14.55 -9.13 -14.36
CA ALA A 513 -14.14 -10.12 -15.35
C ALA A 513 -12.83 -10.82 -14.98
N ILE A 514 -11.82 -10.06 -14.51
CA ILE A 514 -10.55 -10.63 -14.03
C ILE A 514 -10.78 -11.56 -12.84
N GLY A 515 -11.56 -11.14 -11.85
CA GLY A 515 -11.84 -11.91 -10.65
C GLY A 515 -12.58 -13.23 -10.97
N GLU A 516 -13.65 -13.16 -11.76
CA GLU A 516 -14.41 -14.33 -12.17
C GLU A 516 -13.56 -15.27 -13.04
N TYR A 517 -12.78 -14.75 -13.97
CA TYR A 517 -11.85 -15.55 -14.75
C TYR A 517 -10.81 -16.26 -13.87
N CYS A 518 -10.21 -15.53 -12.92
CA CYS A 518 -9.26 -16.10 -11.97
C CYS A 518 -9.90 -17.21 -11.14
N ARG A 519 -11.17 -17.04 -10.72
CA ARG A 519 -11.92 -18.03 -9.97
C ARG A 519 -12.12 -19.30 -10.80
N GLN A 520 -12.60 -19.17 -12.03
CA GLN A 520 -12.78 -20.32 -12.94
C GLN A 520 -11.46 -21.06 -13.19
N GLN A 521 -10.35 -20.32 -13.38
CA GLN A 521 -9.05 -20.94 -13.60
C GLN A 521 -8.47 -21.59 -12.32
N THR A 522 -8.81 -21.06 -11.13
CA THR A 522 -8.36 -21.62 -9.85
C THR A 522 -9.01 -22.97 -9.58
N PHE A 523 -10.33 -23.04 -9.74
CA PHE A 523 -11.13 -24.23 -9.38
C PHE A 523 -11.25 -25.28 -10.50
N ARG A 524 -10.42 -25.22 -11.54
CA ARG A 524 -10.38 -26.29 -12.55
C ARG A 524 -10.01 -27.63 -11.94
N GLU A 525 -10.58 -28.71 -12.46
CA GLU A 525 -10.34 -30.08 -12.00
C GLU A 525 -8.86 -30.44 -11.91
N ASN A 526 -8.07 -30.03 -12.88
CA ASN A 526 -6.63 -30.27 -12.90
C ASN A 526 -5.79 -29.23 -12.14
N ALA A 527 -6.38 -28.36 -11.35
CA ALA A 527 -5.84 -27.24 -10.58
C ALA A 527 -4.50 -26.66 -11.09
N PRO A 528 -4.23 -25.36 -11.05
CA PRO A 528 -2.93 -24.82 -11.44
C PRO A 528 -1.82 -25.32 -10.49
N TYR A 529 -0.57 -25.46 -10.99
CA TYR A 529 0.60 -25.80 -10.15
C TYR A 529 0.93 -24.77 -9.07
N ALA A 530 0.50 -23.52 -9.25
CA ALA A 530 0.46 -22.53 -8.17
C ALA A 530 -0.85 -22.68 -7.37
N PRO A 531 -0.91 -22.27 -6.10
CA PRO A 531 -2.09 -22.44 -5.25
C PRO A 531 -3.30 -21.61 -5.70
N GLY A 532 -3.49 -21.43 -6.99
CA GLY A 532 -4.58 -20.71 -7.63
C GLY A 532 -4.09 -19.69 -8.66
N VAL A 533 -5.03 -19.15 -9.43
CA VAL A 533 -4.80 -18.05 -10.38
C VAL A 533 -5.36 -16.78 -9.78
N THR A 534 -4.51 -15.80 -9.55
CA THR A 534 -4.87 -14.52 -8.92
C THR A 534 -4.45 -13.31 -9.77
N GLY A 535 -4.04 -13.57 -11.01
CA GLY A 535 -3.58 -12.51 -11.91
C GLY A 535 -3.73 -12.81 -13.39
N ILE A 536 -3.56 -11.77 -14.18
CA ILE A 536 -3.47 -11.81 -15.64
C ILE A 536 -2.14 -11.24 -16.09
N ALA A 537 -1.68 -11.61 -17.28
CA ALA A 537 -0.45 -11.09 -17.85
C ALA A 537 -0.67 -10.57 -19.26
N ILE A 538 0.06 -9.52 -19.61
CA ILE A 538 0.18 -9.01 -20.98
C ILE A 538 1.62 -9.14 -21.46
N THR A 539 1.81 -9.19 -22.78
CA THR A 539 3.14 -9.25 -23.38
C THR A 539 3.87 -7.90 -23.28
N MET A 540 5.20 -7.91 -23.41
CA MET A 540 5.97 -6.67 -23.47
C MET A 540 5.62 -5.82 -24.72
N GLN A 541 5.16 -6.47 -25.79
CA GLN A 541 4.67 -5.75 -26.99
C GLN A 541 3.35 -5.03 -26.67
N ASP A 542 2.39 -5.71 -26.02
CA ASP A 542 1.14 -5.09 -25.58
C ASP A 542 1.40 -3.94 -24.60
N ARG A 543 2.37 -4.12 -23.69
CA ARG A 543 2.79 -3.03 -22.79
C ARG A 543 3.32 -1.83 -23.58
N ALA A 544 4.21 -2.05 -24.55
CA ALA A 544 4.77 -0.98 -25.37
C ALA A 544 3.68 -0.21 -26.15
N LEU A 545 2.66 -0.91 -26.66
CA LEU A 545 1.50 -0.27 -27.27
C LEU A 545 0.75 0.64 -26.28
N LEU A 546 0.62 0.23 -25.02
CA LEU A 546 -0.09 1.03 -24.01
C LEU A 546 0.69 2.27 -23.56
N ILE A 547 2.04 2.25 -23.54
CA ILE A 547 2.83 3.29 -22.86
C ILE A 547 3.74 4.11 -23.80
N ASP A 548 4.18 3.54 -24.90
CA ASP A 548 5.20 4.16 -25.77
C ASP A 548 4.62 4.65 -27.11
N SER A 549 3.44 4.17 -27.52
CA SER A 549 2.81 4.59 -28.78
C SER A 549 2.20 5.99 -28.64
N PRO A 550 2.24 6.81 -29.73
CA PRO A 550 1.52 8.08 -29.77
C PRO A 550 0.01 7.88 -29.55
N ASP A 551 -0.63 8.81 -28.84
CA ASP A 551 -2.06 8.70 -28.51
C ASP A 551 -2.95 8.60 -29.76
N ASP A 552 -2.56 9.23 -30.86
CA ASP A 552 -3.31 9.20 -32.13
C ASP A 552 -3.37 7.77 -32.73
N ASP A 553 -2.30 6.99 -32.61
CA ASP A 553 -2.22 5.64 -33.14
C ASP A 553 -3.01 4.63 -32.29
N VAL A 554 -3.16 4.91 -31.00
CA VAL A 554 -3.76 3.98 -30.03
C VAL A 554 -5.00 4.55 -29.33
N ARG A 555 -5.72 5.48 -29.94
CA ARG A 555 -6.93 6.11 -29.35
C ARG A 555 -7.91 5.12 -28.78
N HIS A 556 -8.08 3.97 -29.43
CA HIS A 556 -8.98 2.90 -28.97
C HIS A 556 -8.50 2.21 -27.71
N LEU A 557 -7.21 2.26 -27.35
CA LEU A 557 -6.61 1.68 -26.16
C LEU A 557 -6.58 2.65 -24.97
N ILE A 558 -6.74 3.95 -25.19
CA ILE A 558 -6.68 4.98 -24.14
C ILE A 558 -7.62 4.65 -22.97
N PRO A 559 -8.91 4.25 -23.17
CA PRO A 559 -9.79 3.90 -22.08
C PRO A 559 -9.27 2.74 -21.23
N LEU A 560 -8.68 1.71 -21.85
CA LEU A 560 -8.10 0.57 -21.13
C LEU A 560 -6.83 0.99 -20.38
N ARG A 561 -5.96 1.78 -21.01
CA ARG A 561 -4.75 2.33 -20.40
C ARG A 561 -5.08 3.14 -19.15
N ASP A 562 -6.05 4.03 -19.23
CA ASP A 562 -6.48 4.87 -18.10
C ASP A 562 -7.02 4.02 -16.96
N VAL A 563 -7.84 3.03 -17.27
CA VAL A 563 -8.39 2.11 -16.25
C VAL A 563 -7.28 1.29 -15.60
N LEU A 564 -6.39 0.66 -16.36
CA LEU A 564 -5.28 -0.12 -15.81
C LEU A 564 -4.36 0.75 -14.93
N THR A 565 -4.03 1.96 -15.40
CA THR A 565 -3.24 2.94 -14.64
C THR A 565 -3.92 3.28 -13.32
N SER A 566 -5.22 3.58 -13.35
CA SER A 566 -6.01 3.89 -12.15
C SER A 566 -6.06 2.71 -11.18
N LEU A 567 -6.26 1.49 -11.67
CA LEU A 567 -6.30 0.27 -10.83
C LEU A 567 -4.97 0.02 -10.13
N VAL A 568 -3.85 0.27 -10.80
CA VAL A 568 -2.50 0.17 -10.20
C VAL A 568 -2.27 1.30 -9.19
N ALA A 569 -2.64 2.54 -9.54
CA ALA A 569 -2.46 3.69 -8.66
C ALA A 569 -3.22 3.55 -7.32
N HIS A 570 -4.38 2.89 -7.34
CA HIS A 570 -5.21 2.64 -6.15
C HIS A 570 -4.92 1.29 -5.47
N ASN A 571 -3.84 0.60 -5.85
CA ASN A 571 -3.47 -0.72 -5.31
C ASN A 571 -4.59 -1.79 -5.44
N LEU A 572 -5.39 -1.71 -6.50
CA LEU A 572 -6.40 -2.73 -6.82
C LEU A 572 -5.83 -3.82 -7.73
N LEU A 573 -4.87 -3.45 -8.57
CA LEU A 573 -3.98 -4.36 -9.28
C LEU A 573 -2.54 -4.11 -8.82
N VAL A 574 -1.83 -5.19 -8.50
CA VAL A 574 -0.43 -5.17 -8.06
C VAL A 574 0.43 -5.64 -9.24
N PRO A 575 1.16 -4.72 -9.91
CA PRO A 575 1.95 -5.07 -11.08
C PRO A 575 3.28 -5.72 -10.72
N LYS A 576 3.66 -6.76 -11.46
CA LYS A 576 5.01 -7.29 -11.56
C LYS A 576 5.50 -7.03 -12.98
N LEU A 577 6.31 -6.01 -13.15
CA LEU A 577 6.61 -5.40 -14.46
C LEU A 577 7.62 -6.17 -15.31
N ASP A 578 8.48 -6.98 -14.69
CA ASP A 578 9.41 -7.88 -15.39
C ASP A 578 9.29 -9.29 -14.81
N HIS A 579 8.31 -10.03 -15.30
CA HIS A 579 8.13 -11.42 -14.94
C HIS A 579 8.69 -12.32 -16.03
N GLN A 580 9.81 -12.99 -15.71
CA GLN A 580 10.45 -13.93 -16.64
C GLN A 580 9.74 -15.29 -16.59
N ASN A 581 9.31 -15.78 -17.74
CA ASN A 581 8.74 -17.12 -17.88
C ASN A 581 9.15 -17.75 -19.21
N ASN A 582 9.87 -18.86 -19.18
CA ASN A 582 10.34 -19.61 -20.36
C ASN A 582 11.00 -18.69 -21.43
N GLY A 583 11.87 -17.79 -21.00
CA GLY A 583 12.58 -16.86 -21.89
C GLY A 583 11.73 -15.70 -22.43
N LYS A 584 10.49 -15.54 -21.95
CA LYS A 584 9.62 -14.40 -22.30
C LYS A 584 9.43 -13.50 -21.09
N SER A 585 9.61 -12.18 -21.27
CA SER A 585 9.25 -11.17 -20.28
C SER A 585 7.78 -10.78 -20.44
N LEU A 586 7.08 -10.66 -19.32
CA LEU A 586 5.67 -10.35 -19.23
C LEU A 586 5.43 -9.30 -18.15
N VAL A 587 4.35 -8.54 -18.29
CA VAL A 587 3.80 -7.74 -17.20
C VAL A 587 2.62 -8.48 -16.60
N VAL A 588 2.73 -8.83 -15.32
CA VAL A 588 1.68 -9.54 -14.60
C VAL A 588 0.96 -8.56 -13.67
N PHE A 589 -0.36 -8.54 -13.74
CA PHE A 589 -1.23 -7.79 -12.85
C PHE A 589 -1.94 -8.76 -11.91
N TYR A 590 -1.56 -8.77 -10.63
CA TYR A 590 -2.24 -9.54 -9.60
C TYR A 590 -3.38 -8.74 -8.97
N LEU A 591 -4.48 -9.40 -8.66
CA LEU A 591 -5.55 -8.80 -7.85
C LEU A 591 -5.03 -8.44 -6.45
N ASN A 592 -5.43 -7.27 -5.94
CA ASN A 592 -5.30 -6.95 -4.53
C ASN A 592 -5.92 -8.07 -3.68
N ARG A 593 -5.33 -8.41 -2.54
CA ARG A 593 -5.76 -9.58 -1.77
C ARG A 593 -7.14 -9.45 -1.14
N LEU A 594 -7.65 -8.25 -0.86
CA LEU A 594 -9.07 -8.08 -0.51
C LEU A 594 -10.00 -8.36 -1.70
N LEU A 595 -9.56 -8.10 -2.94
CA LEU A 595 -10.30 -8.56 -4.12
C LEU A 595 -10.21 -10.08 -4.26
N CYS A 596 -9.08 -10.71 -3.90
CA CYS A 596 -9.02 -12.17 -3.82
C CYS A 596 -10.06 -12.71 -2.83
N VAL A 597 -10.23 -12.09 -1.65
CA VAL A 597 -11.29 -12.45 -0.70
C VAL A 597 -12.68 -12.28 -1.31
N GLN A 598 -12.93 -11.17 -2.02
CA GLN A 598 -14.21 -10.87 -2.68
C GLN A 598 -14.61 -11.97 -3.68
N PHE A 599 -13.64 -12.53 -4.40
CA PHE A 599 -13.88 -13.57 -5.42
C PHE A 599 -13.61 -14.99 -4.89
N GLY A 600 -13.38 -15.19 -3.60
CA GLY A 600 -13.12 -16.50 -3.00
C GLY A 600 -11.80 -17.14 -3.47
N LEU A 601 -10.77 -16.34 -3.74
CA LEU A 601 -9.48 -16.78 -4.27
C LEU A 601 -8.42 -16.92 -3.16
N PRO A 602 -7.40 -17.77 -3.36
CA PRO A 602 -6.25 -17.80 -2.44
C PRO A 602 -5.47 -16.47 -2.44
N LEU A 603 -4.79 -16.17 -1.32
CA LEU A 603 -4.09 -14.90 -1.15
C LEU A 603 -2.67 -14.87 -1.75
N GLY A 604 -2.18 -15.96 -2.30
CA GLY A 604 -0.84 -16.04 -2.90
C GLY A 604 -0.75 -15.35 -4.26
N TYR A 605 0.35 -14.64 -4.52
CA TYR A 605 0.70 -14.15 -5.86
C TYR A 605 1.47 -15.24 -6.61
N GLY A 606 0.75 -16.19 -7.20
CA GLY A 606 1.36 -17.35 -7.86
C GLY A 606 0.94 -17.51 -9.31
N GLY A 607 -0.26 -17.99 -9.53
CA GLY A 607 -0.80 -18.26 -10.86
C GLY A 607 -1.28 -17.00 -11.59
N TRP A 608 -1.03 -16.97 -12.88
CA TRP A 608 -1.54 -15.94 -13.80
C TRP A 608 -1.86 -16.58 -15.16
N ARG A 609 -2.60 -15.86 -16.00
CA ARG A 609 -2.91 -16.29 -17.38
C ARG A 609 -2.70 -15.11 -18.34
N ALA A 610 -2.07 -15.39 -19.49
CA ALA A 610 -1.86 -14.38 -20.52
C ALA A 610 -3.19 -13.97 -21.15
N LYS A 611 -3.34 -12.67 -21.40
CA LYS A 611 -4.49 -12.03 -22.05
C LYS A 611 -4.03 -11.00 -23.06
N SER A 612 -4.73 -10.91 -24.18
CA SER A 612 -4.51 -9.86 -25.17
C SER A 612 -5.22 -8.56 -24.76
N LEU A 613 -4.75 -7.42 -25.26
CA LEU A 613 -5.43 -6.13 -25.05
C LEU A 613 -6.87 -6.14 -25.55
N LYS A 614 -7.16 -6.86 -26.64
CA LYS A 614 -8.51 -7.00 -27.18
C LYS A 614 -9.46 -7.71 -26.20
N GLU A 615 -8.99 -8.77 -25.52
CA GLU A 615 -9.78 -9.44 -24.50
C GLU A 615 -10.02 -8.52 -23.30
N LEU A 616 -9.00 -7.77 -22.85
CA LEU A 616 -9.15 -6.85 -21.74
C LEU A 616 -10.10 -5.68 -22.05
N MET A 617 -10.08 -5.15 -23.26
CA MET A 617 -11.07 -4.15 -23.71
C MET A 617 -12.49 -4.71 -23.66
N HIS A 618 -12.68 -5.93 -24.16
CA HIS A 618 -13.98 -6.59 -24.12
C HIS A 618 -14.45 -6.83 -22.69
N TRP A 619 -13.56 -7.21 -21.78
CA TRP A 619 -13.85 -7.36 -20.36
C TRP A 619 -14.20 -6.02 -19.67
N GLN A 620 -13.54 -4.96 -20.06
CA GLN A 620 -13.86 -3.59 -19.58
C GLN A 620 -15.27 -3.15 -20.00
N GLU A 621 -15.75 -3.58 -21.16
CA GLU A 621 -17.09 -3.26 -21.66
C GLU A 621 -18.18 -4.15 -21.07
N LYS A 622 -17.96 -5.46 -20.96
CA LYS A 622 -18.97 -6.47 -20.66
C LYS A 622 -18.92 -7.00 -19.21
N GLY A 623 -17.78 -6.87 -18.52
CA GLY A 623 -17.61 -7.44 -17.18
C GLY A 623 -17.73 -8.95 -17.18
N ALA A 624 -18.32 -9.52 -16.12
CA ALA A 624 -18.53 -10.96 -15.97
C ALA A 624 -19.45 -11.59 -17.05
N LYS A 625 -20.13 -10.78 -17.86
CA LYS A 625 -20.96 -11.22 -18.99
C LYS A 625 -20.16 -11.40 -20.28
N ALA A 626 -18.84 -11.19 -20.26
CA ALA A 626 -18.01 -11.36 -21.45
C ALA A 626 -18.03 -12.81 -21.95
N GLU A 627 -18.34 -13.02 -23.22
CA GLU A 627 -18.40 -14.34 -23.85
C GLU A 627 -17.06 -15.09 -23.83
N THR A 628 -15.95 -14.34 -23.67
CA THR A 628 -14.60 -14.89 -23.52
C THR A 628 -14.32 -15.54 -22.16
N LEU A 629 -15.25 -15.41 -21.21
CA LEU A 629 -15.22 -16.13 -19.94
C LEU A 629 -15.85 -17.50 -20.18
N VAL A 630 -15.04 -18.47 -20.59
CA VAL A 630 -15.49 -19.85 -20.84
C VAL A 630 -15.69 -20.54 -19.49
N LYS A 631 -16.89 -21.05 -19.24
CA LYS A 631 -17.17 -21.93 -18.10
C LYS A 631 -16.63 -23.32 -18.41
N GLU A 632 -15.50 -23.68 -17.83
CA GLU A 632 -14.98 -25.04 -17.82
C GLU A 632 -15.46 -25.77 -16.56
N ALA A 633 -15.43 -27.11 -16.58
CA ALA A 633 -15.73 -27.92 -15.41
C ALA A 633 -14.81 -27.56 -14.24
N THR A 634 -15.39 -27.31 -13.07
CA THR A 634 -14.71 -26.96 -11.84
C THR A 634 -15.00 -27.98 -10.75
N LEU A 635 -14.10 -28.14 -9.79
CA LEU A 635 -14.25 -29.04 -8.64
C LEU A 635 -15.16 -28.47 -7.55
N VAL A 636 -15.44 -27.15 -7.57
CA VAL A 636 -16.22 -26.44 -6.55
C VAL A 636 -17.25 -25.54 -7.22
#